data_06a2eedec11e653168024b735219d31e
#
_entry.id   06a2eedec11e653168024b735219d31e
#
_cell.length_a   1.000
_cell.length_b   1.000
_cell.length_c   1.000
_cell.angle_alpha   90.00
_cell.angle_beta   90.00
_cell.angle_gamma   90.00
#
_symmetry.space_group_name_H-M   'P 1'
#
loop_
_entity.id
_entity.type
_entity.pdbx_description
1 polymer ?
#
loop_
_entity_poly.entity_id
_entity_poly.type
_entity_poly.pdbx_seq_one_letter_code
_entity_poly.pdbx_strand_id
1 'polypeptide(L)'
;MEEEKRISEEELKKDVAAAEARIRKTDDFTSPEELYGELIVSVKKYHPSDDISLIEKAYRVAADAHKDQKRKSGEPYIIHPLCVAIILADLELDKESIAAGLLHDVVEDTVMTEEELTEEFGPEVSLIVSGVTKLAQLKYSADKVEEQAENLRKMFLAMAKDIRVILVKLADRLHNMRTAQYWSPETQKKKARETMDIYAPIAQRLGISKIKVELDDLSLKYLEPDAYYELVQKVSMKREQRQEFVDAIVKEVTRHIHQAGIEADVNGRIKHFFSIYKKMVNQHKTLDQIYDLFAVRIIVESVKDCYAALGVIHEMYTPIPGRFKDYIAMPKPNRYQSLHTTLIGPNGQPFEIQIRTYEMHRIAEYGIAAHWKYKEASDGKKPGPEQEEEKLTWLRQILEWQQDMADNHEFMNLLKSDLDLFADNVYCFSPAGDVKTLPVGSCAIDFAYSVHSAVGNKMVGARVNGKLVPIETELHNGDRVEIITSQNSKGPSRDWLKIAKSSQAKSRINQWFRQQNKTDNIVKGKEMLTNYAKLKGKNLGIYTKPMYEEAVMRKYGFRDWDSVLAAIGHGGLKEGQVLNKLIETYEKQHKKEITDEQVLEAASGEKVLPVGKSKGGIVVRGIHDVAVRFSKCCNPIPGDEIVGFVTRGRGVTIHRTDCVNVLNLPESERARLIDAEWQAEDNGGSLYTVEISVYANNRTGLLVDISKIFTERKIDLAAMNVRTSKQGTASIDVTFDVHNNEELNSIIEKVRQVESVIDIQRSRG
;
A
#
# COMPACT_ATOMS: atom_id res chain seq x y z
N MET A 1 -45.64 21.02 -13.67
CA MET A 1 -45.51 19.55 -13.53
C MET A 1 -44.56 19.14 -14.64
N GLU A 2 -43.27 19.14 -14.31
CA GLU A 2 -42.23 18.68 -15.20
C GLU A 2 -42.21 17.15 -15.13
N GLU A 3 -42.51 16.49 -16.23
CA GLU A 3 -42.24 15.08 -16.42
C GLU A 3 -40.72 14.86 -16.37
N GLU A 4 -40.21 14.36 -15.25
CA GLU A 4 -38.91 13.74 -15.18
C GLU A 4 -38.89 12.57 -16.17
N LYS A 5 -38.26 12.77 -17.32
CA LYS A 5 -37.91 11.66 -18.21
C LYS A 5 -36.98 10.74 -17.44
N ARG A 6 -37.51 9.63 -16.93
CA ARG A 6 -36.72 8.50 -16.48
C ARG A 6 -35.99 7.97 -17.72
N ILE A 7 -34.67 8.21 -17.76
CA ILE A 7 -33.78 7.58 -18.74
C ILE A 7 -33.95 6.06 -18.57
N SER A 8 -34.20 5.36 -19.66
CA SER A 8 -34.35 3.89 -19.60
C SER A 8 -33.05 3.24 -19.18
N GLU A 9 -33.15 2.05 -18.54
CA GLU A 9 -31.99 1.26 -18.12
C GLU A 9 -31.02 0.94 -19.30
N GLU A 10 -31.54 0.90 -20.51
CA GLU A 10 -30.78 0.71 -21.75
C GLU A 10 -30.03 1.98 -22.20
N GLU A 11 -30.60 3.16 -22.00
CA GLU A 11 -29.92 4.43 -22.29
C GLU A 11 -28.78 4.67 -21.27
N LEU A 12 -29.02 4.33 -20.00
CA LEU A 12 -27.99 4.37 -18.96
C LEU A 12 -26.82 3.43 -19.28
N LYS A 13 -27.12 2.22 -19.76
CA LYS A 13 -26.09 1.26 -20.24
C LYS A 13 -25.33 1.78 -21.47
N LYS A 14 -25.98 2.52 -22.36
CA LYS A 14 -25.34 3.16 -23.53
C LYS A 14 -24.42 4.31 -23.14
N ASP A 15 -24.82 5.13 -22.17
CA ASP A 15 -24.01 6.28 -21.71
C ASP A 15 -22.84 5.82 -20.83
N VAL A 16 -23.03 4.76 -20.03
CA VAL A 16 -21.94 4.06 -19.33
C VAL A 16 -20.97 3.46 -20.33
N ALA A 17 -21.45 2.85 -21.41
CA ALA A 17 -20.62 2.32 -22.50
C ALA A 17 -19.88 3.44 -23.25
N ALA A 18 -20.45 4.63 -23.39
CA ALA A 18 -19.77 5.78 -23.98
C ALA A 18 -18.71 6.41 -23.05
N ALA A 19 -18.94 6.38 -21.73
CA ALA A 19 -17.93 6.74 -20.73
C ALA A 19 -16.83 5.66 -20.64
N GLU A 20 -17.19 4.40 -20.78
CA GLU A 20 -16.31 3.22 -20.88
C GLU A 20 -15.58 3.14 -22.23
N ALA A 21 -16.07 3.77 -23.31
CA ALA A 21 -15.39 3.85 -24.62
C ALA A 21 -14.10 4.68 -24.59
N ARG A 22 -13.83 5.37 -23.46
CA ARG A 22 -12.48 5.90 -23.15
C ARG A 22 -11.58 4.83 -22.53
N ILE A 23 -12.12 3.79 -21.94
CA ILE A 23 -11.50 2.53 -21.59
C ILE A 23 -11.67 1.67 -22.83
N ARG A 24 -10.60 1.46 -23.63
CA ARG A 24 -10.64 0.66 -24.86
C ARG A 24 -11.49 -0.59 -24.61
N LYS A 25 -12.52 -0.79 -25.44
CA LYS A 25 -13.40 -1.96 -25.37
C LYS A 25 -12.56 -3.22 -25.47
N THR A 26 -12.56 -4.01 -24.42
CA THR A 26 -12.00 -5.38 -24.42
C THR A 26 -13.02 -6.42 -24.87
N ASP A 27 -14.20 -6.00 -25.32
CA ASP A 27 -15.29 -6.93 -25.66
C ASP A 27 -15.23 -7.48 -27.09
N ASP A 28 -14.46 -6.87 -27.98
CA ASP A 28 -14.10 -7.45 -29.26
C ASP A 28 -12.72 -8.10 -29.11
N PHE A 29 -12.64 -9.42 -29.29
CA PHE A 29 -11.39 -10.16 -29.38
C PHE A 29 -10.54 -9.60 -30.53
N THR A 30 -9.80 -8.54 -30.28
CA THR A 30 -8.80 -8.06 -31.23
C THR A 30 -7.74 -9.15 -31.37
N SER A 31 -7.47 -9.58 -32.59
CA SER A 31 -6.50 -10.66 -32.80
C SER A 31 -5.11 -10.27 -32.29
N PRO A 32 -4.28 -11.23 -31.84
CA PRO A 32 -2.90 -10.94 -31.45
C PRO A 32 -2.11 -10.24 -32.55
N GLU A 33 -2.39 -10.54 -33.84
CA GLU A 33 -1.74 -9.94 -34.99
C GLU A 33 -2.12 -8.46 -35.12
N GLU A 34 -3.38 -8.11 -34.93
CA GLU A 34 -3.84 -6.71 -34.96
C GLU A 34 -3.23 -5.90 -33.80
N LEU A 35 -3.20 -6.46 -32.57
CA LEU A 35 -2.57 -5.81 -31.43
C LEU A 35 -1.05 -5.65 -31.63
N TYR A 36 -0.39 -6.64 -32.21
CA TYR A 36 1.02 -6.52 -32.56
C TYR A 36 1.24 -5.41 -33.61
N GLY A 37 0.39 -5.34 -34.62
CA GLY A 37 0.41 -4.24 -35.61
C GLY A 37 0.24 -2.86 -34.96
N GLU A 38 -0.70 -2.73 -33.99
CA GLU A 38 -0.91 -1.52 -33.22
C GLU A 38 0.33 -1.15 -32.37
N LEU A 39 0.95 -2.14 -31.71
CA LEU A 39 2.19 -1.95 -30.94
C LEU A 39 3.29 -1.37 -31.85
N ILE A 40 3.54 -1.97 -33.01
CA ILE A 40 4.59 -1.51 -33.92
C ILE A 40 4.32 -0.11 -34.45
N VAL A 41 3.06 0.22 -34.80
CA VAL A 41 2.67 1.57 -35.22
C VAL A 41 2.90 2.57 -34.08
N SER A 42 2.58 2.22 -32.86
CA SER A 42 2.78 3.07 -31.68
C SER A 42 4.27 3.32 -31.42
N VAL A 43 5.10 2.29 -31.47
CA VAL A 43 6.57 2.40 -31.28
C VAL A 43 7.20 3.28 -32.37
N LYS A 44 6.88 3.05 -33.65
CA LYS A 44 7.44 3.83 -34.77
C LYS A 44 7.09 5.31 -34.75
N LYS A 45 6.06 5.73 -34.01
CA LYS A 45 5.71 7.17 -33.90
C LYS A 45 6.75 7.97 -33.10
N TYR A 46 7.42 7.35 -32.14
CA TYR A 46 8.33 8.08 -31.24
C TYR A 46 9.75 7.55 -31.22
N HIS A 47 9.98 6.30 -31.62
CA HIS A 47 11.30 5.68 -31.55
C HIS A 47 12.17 6.20 -32.70
N PRO A 48 13.42 6.66 -32.43
CA PRO A 48 14.29 7.25 -33.45
C PRO A 48 14.85 6.23 -34.45
N SER A 49 14.86 4.95 -34.13
CA SER A 49 15.36 3.86 -34.97
C SER A 49 14.21 2.99 -35.45
N ASP A 50 14.28 2.60 -36.75
CA ASP A 50 13.36 1.62 -37.34
C ASP A 50 13.65 0.16 -36.91
N ASP A 51 14.71 -0.07 -36.11
CA ASP A 51 15.08 -1.40 -35.62
C ASP A 51 14.16 -1.84 -34.48
N ILE A 52 13.20 -2.69 -34.84
CA ILE A 52 12.24 -3.32 -33.93
C ILE A 52 12.57 -4.81 -33.66
N SER A 53 13.74 -5.29 -34.09
CA SER A 53 14.11 -6.72 -34.01
C SER A 53 13.99 -7.30 -32.63
N LEU A 54 14.36 -6.55 -31.56
CA LEU A 54 14.23 -6.97 -30.17
C LEU A 54 12.75 -7.19 -29.78
N ILE A 55 11.87 -6.27 -30.18
CA ILE A 55 10.42 -6.33 -29.89
C ILE A 55 9.79 -7.51 -30.63
N GLU A 56 10.15 -7.69 -31.92
CA GLU A 56 9.67 -8.82 -32.71
C GLU A 56 10.11 -10.17 -32.17
N LYS A 57 11.38 -10.30 -31.71
CA LYS A 57 11.89 -11.48 -31.04
C LYS A 57 11.13 -11.75 -29.74
N ALA A 58 10.93 -10.72 -28.92
CA ALA A 58 10.20 -10.83 -27.65
C ALA A 58 8.74 -11.27 -27.86
N TYR A 59 8.06 -10.73 -28.87
CA TYR A 59 6.70 -11.15 -29.22
C TYR A 59 6.65 -12.64 -29.61
N ARG A 60 7.56 -13.10 -30.49
CA ARG A 60 7.59 -14.50 -30.93
C ARG A 60 7.81 -15.46 -29.78
N VAL A 61 8.76 -15.15 -28.90
CA VAL A 61 9.06 -15.99 -27.72
C VAL A 61 7.88 -15.99 -26.76
N ALA A 62 7.27 -14.84 -26.45
CA ALA A 62 6.10 -14.76 -25.58
C ALA A 62 4.89 -15.50 -26.17
N ALA A 63 4.66 -15.38 -27.49
CA ALA A 63 3.55 -16.06 -28.17
C ALA A 63 3.71 -17.58 -28.15
N ASP A 64 4.93 -18.09 -28.35
CA ASP A 64 5.19 -19.54 -28.28
C ASP A 64 5.10 -20.08 -26.85
N ALA A 65 5.63 -19.33 -25.88
CA ALA A 65 5.61 -19.71 -24.46
C ALA A 65 4.19 -19.79 -23.89
N HIS A 66 3.26 -18.94 -24.34
CA HIS A 66 1.87 -18.86 -23.87
C HIS A 66 0.83 -19.47 -24.83
N LYS A 67 1.25 -20.20 -25.88
CA LYS A 67 0.36 -20.69 -26.97
C LYS A 67 -0.83 -21.51 -26.49
N ASP A 68 -0.68 -22.30 -25.41
CA ASP A 68 -1.71 -23.17 -24.88
C ASP A 68 -2.45 -22.56 -23.69
N GLN A 69 -2.12 -21.34 -23.30
CA GLN A 69 -2.70 -20.67 -22.15
C GLN A 69 -3.85 -19.74 -22.56
N LYS A 70 -4.88 -19.69 -21.70
CA LYS A 70 -6.02 -18.77 -21.85
C LYS A 70 -6.27 -18.00 -20.57
N ARG A 71 -6.71 -16.76 -20.71
CA ARG A 71 -7.15 -15.94 -19.60
C ARG A 71 -8.54 -16.36 -19.10
N LYS A 72 -8.97 -15.83 -17.94
CA LYS A 72 -10.33 -16.04 -17.39
C LYS A 72 -11.44 -15.53 -18.31
N SER A 73 -11.14 -14.58 -19.17
CA SER A 73 -12.00 -14.07 -20.26
C SER A 73 -12.20 -15.08 -21.40
N GLY A 74 -11.36 -16.13 -21.49
CA GLY A 74 -11.35 -17.10 -22.58
C GLY A 74 -10.44 -16.75 -23.76
N GLU A 75 -9.88 -15.55 -23.80
CA GLU A 75 -8.94 -15.07 -24.82
C GLU A 75 -7.54 -15.72 -24.69
N PRO A 76 -6.75 -15.80 -25.79
CA PRO A 76 -5.35 -16.23 -25.73
C PRO A 76 -4.54 -15.39 -24.75
N TYR A 77 -3.67 -16.02 -23.95
CA TYR A 77 -2.91 -15.32 -22.90
C TYR A 77 -2.03 -14.20 -23.45
N ILE A 78 -1.44 -14.39 -24.65
CA ILE A 78 -0.54 -13.42 -25.31
C ILE A 78 -1.15 -12.01 -25.48
N ILE A 79 -2.48 -11.88 -25.50
CA ILE A 79 -3.18 -10.58 -25.57
C ILE A 79 -2.79 -9.70 -24.36
N HIS A 80 -2.59 -10.30 -23.19
CA HIS A 80 -2.18 -9.54 -22.00
C HIS A 80 -0.80 -8.90 -22.14
N PRO A 81 0.28 -9.64 -22.43
CA PRO A 81 1.60 -9.05 -22.67
C PRO A 81 1.60 -8.00 -23.80
N LEU A 82 0.84 -8.25 -24.88
CA LEU A 82 0.69 -7.27 -25.96
C LEU A 82 0.05 -5.96 -25.47
N CYS A 83 -1.05 -6.04 -24.73
CA CYS A 83 -1.69 -4.84 -24.17
C CYS A 83 -0.78 -4.12 -23.16
N VAL A 84 -0.02 -4.85 -22.35
CA VAL A 84 1.00 -4.25 -21.46
C VAL A 84 2.07 -3.53 -22.28
N ALA A 85 2.60 -4.14 -23.33
CA ALA A 85 3.57 -3.52 -24.23
C ALA A 85 3.02 -2.27 -24.94
N ILE A 86 1.74 -2.29 -25.36
CA ILE A 86 1.08 -1.12 -25.95
C ILE A 86 0.98 0.03 -24.92
N ILE A 87 0.63 -0.27 -23.65
CA ILE A 87 0.59 0.73 -22.58
C ILE A 87 1.99 1.35 -22.39
N LEU A 88 3.06 0.54 -22.42
CA LEU A 88 4.43 1.02 -22.31
C LEU A 88 4.87 1.85 -23.54
N ALA A 89 4.45 1.45 -24.74
CA ALA A 89 4.66 2.23 -25.96
C ALA A 89 3.90 3.57 -25.92
N ASP A 90 2.69 3.57 -25.36
CA ASP A 90 1.91 4.79 -25.11
C ASP A 90 2.57 5.74 -24.09
N LEU A 91 3.50 5.23 -23.27
CA LEU A 91 4.36 6.02 -22.37
C LEU A 91 5.68 6.43 -23.03
N GLU A 92 5.89 6.12 -24.32
CA GLU A 92 7.09 6.40 -25.11
C GLU A 92 8.39 5.82 -24.49
N LEU A 93 8.33 4.58 -23.94
CA LEU A 93 9.48 3.91 -23.34
C LEU A 93 10.39 3.25 -24.38
N ASP A 94 11.62 2.91 -23.94
CA ASP A 94 12.63 2.24 -24.74
C ASP A 94 12.21 0.81 -25.16
N LYS A 95 12.87 0.28 -26.16
CA LYS A 95 12.58 -1.06 -26.70
C LYS A 95 12.84 -2.19 -25.70
N GLU A 96 13.79 -2.02 -24.79
CA GLU A 96 14.09 -2.96 -23.70
C GLU A 96 12.90 -3.04 -22.72
N SER A 97 12.29 -1.91 -22.37
CA SER A 97 11.07 -1.87 -21.55
C SER A 97 9.88 -2.53 -22.22
N ILE A 98 9.71 -2.31 -23.53
CA ILE A 98 8.64 -2.92 -24.31
C ILE A 98 8.84 -4.43 -24.43
N ALA A 99 10.07 -4.88 -24.71
CA ALA A 99 10.43 -6.29 -24.74
C ALA A 99 10.20 -6.94 -23.37
N ALA A 100 10.60 -6.27 -22.28
CA ALA A 100 10.33 -6.73 -20.93
C ALA A 100 8.82 -6.79 -20.63
N GLY A 101 8.01 -5.87 -21.16
CA GLY A 101 6.55 -5.90 -21.07
C GLY A 101 5.93 -7.09 -21.80
N LEU A 102 6.48 -7.51 -22.94
CA LEU A 102 6.06 -8.73 -23.63
C LEU A 102 6.47 -10.02 -22.90
N LEU A 103 7.58 -10.00 -22.17
CA LEU A 103 8.18 -11.18 -21.55
C LEU A 103 7.93 -11.26 -20.01
N HIS A 104 7.19 -10.32 -19.41
CA HIS A 104 7.13 -10.15 -17.96
C HIS A 104 6.57 -11.35 -17.21
N ASP A 105 5.65 -12.12 -17.81
CA ASP A 105 5.04 -13.32 -17.24
C ASP A 105 5.72 -14.64 -17.70
N VAL A 106 6.63 -14.57 -18.69
CA VAL A 106 7.22 -15.79 -19.29
C VAL A 106 8.01 -16.61 -18.26
N VAL A 107 8.79 -15.94 -17.39
CA VAL A 107 9.57 -16.64 -16.34
C VAL A 107 8.68 -17.14 -15.20
N GLU A 108 7.52 -16.48 -14.93
CA GLU A 108 6.62 -16.87 -13.85
C GLU A 108 5.68 -18.01 -14.25
N ASP A 109 5.12 -17.95 -15.47
CA ASP A 109 4.02 -18.79 -15.91
C ASP A 109 4.42 -19.87 -16.94
N THR A 110 5.71 -19.94 -17.34
CA THR A 110 6.20 -20.92 -18.32
C THR A 110 7.47 -21.63 -17.85
N VAL A 111 8.06 -22.44 -18.72
CA VAL A 111 9.27 -23.23 -18.44
C VAL A 111 10.59 -22.46 -18.65
N MET A 112 10.54 -21.24 -19.21
CA MET A 112 11.72 -20.42 -19.47
C MET A 112 12.39 -19.97 -18.17
N THR A 113 13.71 -20.15 -18.08
CA THR A 113 14.50 -19.74 -16.91
C THR A 113 15.05 -18.31 -17.04
N GLU A 114 15.47 -17.72 -15.91
CA GLU A 114 16.11 -16.39 -15.87
C GLU A 114 17.44 -16.40 -16.62
N GLU A 115 18.15 -17.52 -16.62
CA GLU A 115 19.40 -17.71 -17.36
C GLU A 115 19.18 -17.71 -18.87
N GLU A 116 18.22 -18.48 -19.39
CA GLU A 116 17.85 -18.52 -20.80
C GLU A 116 17.37 -17.15 -21.30
N LEU A 117 16.55 -16.46 -20.48
CA LEU A 117 16.12 -15.10 -20.80
C LEU A 117 17.30 -14.12 -20.91
N THR A 118 18.31 -14.28 -20.04
CA THR A 118 19.51 -13.43 -20.06
C THR A 118 20.38 -13.71 -21.29
N GLU A 119 20.52 -14.96 -21.70
CA GLU A 119 21.27 -15.33 -22.91
C GLU A 119 20.59 -14.81 -24.17
N GLU A 120 19.26 -14.87 -24.23
CA GLU A 120 18.50 -14.48 -25.43
C GLU A 120 18.27 -12.98 -25.58
N PHE A 121 18.00 -12.26 -24.49
CA PHE A 121 17.55 -10.85 -24.52
C PHE A 121 18.51 -9.88 -23.82
N GLY A 122 19.59 -10.40 -23.25
CA GLY A 122 20.60 -9.60 -22.56
C GLY A 122 20.23 -9.29 -21.11
N PRO A 123 21.22 -8.79 -20.34
CA PRO A 123 21.09 -8.59 -18.88
C PRO A 123 20.08 -7.47 -18.52
N GLU A 124 19.85 -6.51 -19.41
CA GLU A 124 18.98 -5.37 -19.15
C GLU A 124 17.50 -5.80 -19.16
N VAL A 125 17.04 -6.50 -20.17
CA VAL A 125 15.67 -7.05 -20.24
C VAL A 125 15.46 -8.06 -19.12
N SER A 126 16.42 -8.96 -18.86
CA SER A 126 16.36 -9.93 -17.80
C SER A 126 16.24 -9.30 -16.41
N LEU A 127 16.99 -8.21 -16.15
CA LEU A 127 16.89 -7.46 -14.88
C LEU A 127 15.49 -6.91 -14.64
N ILE A 128 14.87 -6.35 -15.68
CA ILE A 128 13.51 -5.78 -15.59
C ILE A 128 12.50 -6.90 -15.33
N VAL A 129 12.52 -7.98 -16.11
CA VAL A 129 11.60 -9.12 -15.98
C VAL A 129 11.72 -9.78 -14.62
N SER A 130 12.95 -10.12 -14.17
CA SER A 130 13.18 -10.68 -12.84
C SER A 130 12.71 -9.77 -11.71
N GLY A 131 12.85 -8.44 -11.89
CA GLY A 131 12.30 -7.45 -10.96
C GLY A 131 10.78 -7.53 -10.85
N VAL A 132 10.08 -7.63 -11.99
CA VAL A 132 8.61 -7.72 -12.06
C VAL A 132 8.12 -9.03 -11.46
N THR A 133 8.74 -10.18 -11.79
CA THR A 133 8.41 -11.51 -11.25
C THR A 133 8.54 -11.54 -9.71
N LYS A 134 9.63 -10.98 -9.16
CA LYS A 134 9.81 -10.87 -7.69
C LYS A 134 8.72 -10.01 -7.03
N LEU A 135 8.19 -9.01 -7.74
CA LEU A 135 7.07 -8.19 -7.25
C LEU A 135 5.72 -8.92 -7.36
N ALA A 136 5.53 -9.80 -8.33
CA ALA A 136 4.29 -10.58 -8.49
C ALA A 136 4.08 -11.57 -7.33
N GLN A 137 5.17 -12.12 -6.77
CA GLN A 137 5.13 -13.06 -5.64
C GLN A 137 4.75 -12.43 -4.29
N LEU A 138 4.55 -11.11 -4.23
CA LEU A 138 4.17 -10.40 -3.01
C LEU A 138 2.68 -10.60 -2.71
N LYS A 139 2.37 -11.10 -1.50
CA LYS A 139 0.98 -11.30 -1.05
C LYS A 139 0.46 -10.05 -0.36
N TYR A 140 -0.57 -9.44 -0.93
CA TYR A 140 -1.25 -8.31 -0.30
C TYR A 140 -2.28 -8.80 0.74
N SER A 141 -2.20 -8.24 1.97
CA SER A 141 -3.17 -8.42 3.04
C SER A 141 -3.53 -7.06 3.61
N ALA A 142 -4.80 -6.65 3.50
CA ALA A 142 -5.28 -5.35 3.98
C ALA A 142 -5.14 -5.20 5.51
N ASP A 143 -5.24 -6.31 6.25
CA ASP A 143 -5.29 -6.32 7.71
C ASP A 143 -3.92 -6.50 8.37
N LYS A 144 -2.85 -6.74 7.59
CA LYS A 144 -1.50 -7.02 8.11
C LYS A 144 -0.50 -5.96 7.66
N VAL A 145 -0.36 -4.91 8.45
CA VAL A 145 0.58 -3.81 8.20
C VAL A 145 2.02 -4.31 8.00
N GLU A 146 2.43 -5.36 8.69
CA GLU A 146 3.76 -5.95 8.57
C GLU A 146 4.01 -6.54 7.18
N GLU A 147 3.04 -7.26 6.58
CA GLU A 147 3.15 -7.81 5.22
C GLU A 147 3.15 -6.69 4.17
N GLN A 148 2.31 -5.67 4.34
CA GLN A 148 2.28 -4.51 3.44
C GLN A 148 3.61 -3.75 3.44
N ALA A 149 4.18 -3.49 4.63
CA ALA A 149 5.46 -2.79 4.75
C ALA A 149 6.60 -3.58 4.12
N GLU A 150 6.66 -4.90 4.32
CA GLU A 150 7.68 -5.75 3.71
C GLU A 150 7.56 -5.81 2.18
N ASN A 151 6.33 -5.88 1.67
CA ASN A 151 6.07 -5.85 0.23
C ASN A 151 6.53 -4.53 -0.41
N LEU A 152 6.19 -3.40 0.21
CA LEU A 152 6.62 -2.09 -0.26
C LEU A 152 8.15 -1.93 -0.20
N ARG A 153 8.80 -2.44 0.84
CA ARG A 153 10.27 -2.45 0.94
C ARG A 153 10.91 -3.20 -0.23
N LYS A 154 10.42 -4.40 -0.56
CA LYS A 154 10.91 -5.18 -1.70
C LYS A 154 10.69 -4.45 -3.02
N MET A 155 9.55 -3.80 -3.16
CA MET A 155 9.21 -3.02 -4.35
C MET A 155 10.16 -1.82 -4.53
N PHE A 156 10.43 -1.05 -3.48
CA PHE A 156 11.38 0.05 -3.56
C PHE A 156 12.82 -0.41 -3.82
N LEU A 157 13.22 -1.56 -3.30
CA LEU A 157 14.53 -2.17 -3.61
C LEU A 157 14.64 -2.56 -5.09
N ALA A 158 13.57 -3.09 -5.68
CA ALA A 158 13.54 -3.40 -7.11
C ALA A 158 13.60 -2.11 -7.96
N MET A 159 12.80 -1.10 -7.60
CA MET A 159 12.82 0.23 -8.25
C MET A 159 14.20 0.92 -8.17
N ALA A 160 14.94 0.71 -7.08
CA ALA A 160 16.27 1.29 -6.93
C ALA A 160 17.33 0.65 -7.83
N LYS A 161 17.10 -0.58 -8.29
CA LYS A 161 17.96 -1.25 -9.27
C LYS A 161 17.67 -0.73 -10.67
N ASP A 162 16.39 -0.69 -11.03
CA ASP A 162 15.91 -0.12 -12.29
C ASP A 162 14.45 0.35 -12.12
N ILE A 163 14.20 1.63 -12.38
CA ILE A 163 12.87 2.24 -12.25
C ILE A 163 11.88 1.65 -13.28
N ARG A 164 12.34 1.08 -14.39
CA ARG A 164 11.48 0.47 -15.40
C ARG A 164 10.72 -0.73 -14.88
N VAL A 165 11.22 -1.42 -13.85
CA VAL A 165 10.52 -2.51 -13.17
C VAL A 165 9.13 -2.06 -12.70
N ILE A 166 9.02 -0.87 -12.09
CA ILE A 166 7.71 -0.39 -11.63
C ILE A 166 6.86 0.14 -12.78
N LEU A 167 7.46 0.65 -13.85
CA LEU A 167 6.71 1.10 -15.04
C LEU A 167 6.02 -0.09 -15.72
N VAL A 168 6.72 -1.20 -15.91
CA VAL A 168 6.14 -2.45 -16.42
C VAL A 168 5.06 -2.97 -15.45
N LYS A 169 5.32 -2.95 -14.15
CA LYS A 169 4.32 -3.40 -13.15
C LYS A 169 3.08 -2.51 -13.08
N LEU A 170 3.21 -1.21 -13.32
CA LEU A 170 2.06 -0.30 -13.41
C LEU A 170 1.23 -0.56 -14.68
N ALA A 171 1.88 -0.85 -15.81
CA ALA A 171 1.20 -1.21 -17.07
C ALA A 171 0.47 -2.57 -16.94
N ASP A 172 1.11 -3.58 -16.34
CA ASP A 172 0.49 -4.86 -15.99
C ASP A 172 -0.73 -4.65 -15.09
N ARG A 173 -0.58 -3.89 -13.99
CA ARG A 173 -1.68 -3.59 -13.07
C ARG A 173 -2.83 -2.88 -13.78
N LEU A 174 -2.54 -1.93 -14.66
CA LEU A 174 -3.55 -1.20 -15.39
C LEU A 174 -4.35 -2.14 -16.33
N HIS A 175 -3.67 -2.99 -17.10
CA HIS A 175 -4.37 -3.94 -17.95
C HIS A 175 -5.19 -4.95 -17.14
N ASN A 176 -4.66 -5.43 -16.05
CA ASN A 176 -5.37 -6.32 -15.12
C ASN A 176 -6.62 -5.65 -14.53
N MET A 177 -6.58 -4.35 -14.20
CA MET A 177 -7.76 -3.61 -13.72
C MET A 177 -8.78 -3.36 -14.84
N ARG A 178 -8.35 -3.15 -16.08
CA ARG A 178 -9.24 -3.03 -17.25
C ARG A 178 -10.03 -4.31 -17.50
N THR A 179 -9.44 -5.47 -17.23
CA THR A 179 -10.06 -6.79 -17.42
C THR A 179 -10.65 -7.40 -16.13
N ALA A 180 -10.72 -6.64 -15.05
CA ALA A 180 -11.15 -7.14 -13.73
C ALA A 180 -12.63 -7.56 -13.67
N GLN A 181 -13.45 -7.23 -14.65
CA GLN A 181 -14.84 -7.68 -14.78
C GLN A 181 -14.98 -9.21 -14.80
N TYR A 182 -13.95 -9.93 -15.26
CA TYR A 182 -13.94 -11.41 -15.30
C TYR A 182 -13.50 -12.05 -13.96
N TRP A 183 -13.20 -11.26 -12.92
CA TRP A 183 -12.84 -11.75 -11.60
C TRP A 183 -14.06 -11.88 -10.69
N SER A 184 -13.94 -12.71 -9.64
CA SER A 184 -14.96 -12.74 -8.58
C SER A 184 -15.03 -11.38 -7.85
N PRO A 185 -16.23 -11.00 -7.33
CA PRO A 185 -16.41 -9.73 -6.63
C PRO A 185 -15.44 -9.51 -5.46
N GLU A 186 -15.06 -10.57 -4.76
CA GLU A 186 -14.05 -10.51 -3.68
C GLU A 186 -12.66 -10.17 -4.23
N THR A 187 -12.26 -10.80 -5.34
CA THR A 187 -10.99 -10.54 -6.01
C THR A 187 -10.94 -9.12 -6.57
N GLN A 188 -12.04 -8.65 -7.19
CA GLN A 188 -12.19 -7.28 -7.67
C GLN A 188 -11.93 -6.26 -6.56
N LYS A 189 -12.64 -6.39 -5.42
CA LYS A 189 -12.49 -5.48 -4.26
C LYS A 189 -11.10 -5.53 -3.67
N LYS A 190 -10.53 -6.73 -3.51
CA LYS A 190 -9.17 -6.90 -2.99
C LYS A 190 -8.13 -6.22 -3.88
N LYS A 191 -8.19 -6.48 -5.20
CA LYS A 191 -7.23 -5.92 -6.16
C LYS A 191 -7.43 -4.42 -6.38
N ALA A 192 -8.66 -3.92 -6.35
CA ALA A 192 -8.95 -2.49 -6.39
C ALA A 192 -8.40 -1.76 -5.15
N ARG A 193 -8.53 -2.35 -3.95
CA ARG A 193 -7.96 -1.81 -2.71
C ARG A 193 -6.44 -1.75 -2.78
N GLU A 194 -5.80 -2.86 -3.17
CA GLU A 194 -4.34 -2.92 -3.39
C GLU A 194 -3.87 -1.85 -4.39
N THR A 195 -4.63 -1.66 -5.49
CA THR A 195 -4.32 -0.67 -6.52
C THR A 195 -4.39 0.75 -5.97
N MET A 196 -5.44 1.07 -5.22
CA MET A 196 -5.65 2.39 -4.63
C MET A 196 -4.66 2.71 -3.50
N ASP A 197 -4.28 1.70 -2.71
CA ASP A 197 -3.40 1.90 -1.55
C ASP A 197 -1.91 1.94 -1.93
N ILE A 198 -1.52 1.30 -3.05
CA ILE A 198 -0.11 1.11 -3.42
C ILE A 198 0.22 1.69 -4.80
N TYR A 199 -0.41 1.18 -5.86
CA TYR A 199 0.02 1.46 -7.23
C TYR A 199 -0.36 2.86 -7.72
N ALA A 200 -1.56 3.34 -7.42
CA ALA A 200 -2.00 4.68 -7.81
C ALA A 200 -1.19 5.79 -7.10
N PRO A 201 -0.87 5.70 -5.80
CA PRO A 201 0.04 6.65 -5.14
C PRO A 201 1.46 6.65 -5.73
N ILE A 202 2.00 5.49 -6.11
CA ILE A 202 3.31 5.41 -6.76
C ILE A 202 3.27 6.05 -8.14
N ALA A 203 2.26 5.73 -8.97
CA ALA A 203 2.09 6.37 -10.27
C ALA A 203 1.98 7.90 -10.15
N GLN A 204 1.28 8.39 -9.11
CA GLN A 204 1.17 9.80 -8.79
C GLN A 204 2.52 10.42 -8.41
N ARG A 205 3.33 9.74 -7.59
CA ARG A 205 4.66 10.21 -7.17
C ARG A 205 5.64 10.26 -8.33
N LEU A 206 5.55 9.30 -9.24
CA LEU A 206 6.33 9.26 -10.48
C LEU A 206 5.81 10.24 -11.55
N GLY A 207 4.68 10.91 -11.29
CA GLY A 207 4.08 11.90 -12.19
C GLY A 207 3.34 11.29 -13.37
N ILE A 208 3.13 9.97 -13.44
CA ILE A 208 2.49 9.26 -14.55
C ILE A 208 0.96 9.42 -14.42
N SER A 209 0.47 10.63 -14.75
CA SER A 209 -0.95 10.96 -14.58
C SER A 209 -1.86 10.10 -15.45
N LYS A 210 -1.43 9.71 -16.63
CA LYS A 210 -2.20 8.88 -17.57
C LYS A 210 -2.60 7.54 -16.95
N ILE A 211 -1.66 6.83 -16.34
CA ILE A 211 -1.92 5.56 -15.64
C ILE A 211 -2.65 5.80 -14.32
N LYS A 212 -2.18 6.74 -13.51
CA LYS A 212 -2.72 7.02 -12.17
C LYS A 212 -4.22 7.27 -12.19
N VAL A 213 -4.67 8.10 -13.11
CA VAL A 213 -6.06 8.51 -13.21
C VAL A 213 -6.97 7.34 -13.55
N GLU A 214 -6.56 6.52 -14.51
CA GLU A 214 -7.34 5.35 -14.91
C GLU A 214 -7.35 4.28 -13.82
N LEU A 215 -6.24 4.06 -13.12
CA LEU A 215 -6.19 3.16 -11.95
C LEU A 215 -7.13 3.63 -10.84
N ASP A 216 -7.21 4.92 -10.57
CA ASP A 216 -8.12 5.50 -9.58
C ASP A 216 -9.58 5.29 -9.96
N ASP A 217 -9.95 5.62 -11.22
CA ASP A 217 -11.33 5.53 -11.70
C ASP A 217 -11.79 4.06 -11.73
N LEU A 218 -10.95 3.13 -12.22
CA LEU A 218 -11.23 1.69 -12.18
C LEU A 218 -11.32 1.16 -10.74
N SER A 219 -10.46 1.62 -9.83
CA SER A 219 -10.54 1.21 -8.44
C SER A 219 -11.82 1.69 -7.77
N LEU A 220 -12.25 2.93 -8.03
CA LEU A 220 -13.53 3.44 -7.55
C LEU A 220 -14.71 2.61 -8.06
N LYS A 221 -14.71 2.25 -9.36
CA LYS A 221 -15.74 1.42 -10.00
C LYS A 221 -15.97 0.10 -9.25
N TYR A 222 -14.90 -0.56 -8.77
CA TYR A 222 -14.99 -1.86 -8.09
C TYR A 222 -15.13 -1.76 -6.56
N LEU A 223 -14.68 -0.67 -5.94
CA LEU A 223 -14.82 -0.47 -4.50
C LEU A 223 -16.17 0.10 -4.12
N GLU A 224 -16.66 1.10 -4.85
CA GLU A 224 -17.88 1.85 -4.59
C GLU A 224 -18.72 1.98 -5.88
N PRO A 225 -19.24 0.86 -6.43
CA PRO A 225 -19.91 0.84 -7.73
C PRO A 225 -21.11 1.80 -7.81
N ASP A 226 -21.94 1.83 -6.77
CA ASP A 226 -23.13 2.69 -6.76
C ASP A 226 -22.75 4.18 -6.87
N ALA A 227 -21.76 4.61 -6.09
CA ALA A 227 -21.25 5.98 -6.12
C ALA A 227 -20.58 6.30 -7.47
N TYR A 228 -19.87 5.33 -8.06
CA TYR A 228 -19.25 5.50 -9.36
C TYR A 228 -20.28 5.73 -10.46
N TYR A 229 -21.28 4.84 -10.58
CA TYR A 229 -22.28 4.95 -11.64
C TYR A 229 -23.19 6.17 -11.45
N GLU A 230 -23.58 6.51 -10.21
CA GLU A 230 -24.30 7.74 -9.92
C GLU A 230 -23.51 8.98 -10.36
N LEU A 231 -22.20 8.98 -10.10
CA LEU A 231 -21.33 10.10 -10.49
C LEU A 231 -21.18 10.17 -12.01
N VAL A 232 -21.00 9.04 -12.71
CA VAL A 232 -20.95 8.98 -14.17
C VAL A 232 -22.21 9.57 -14.79
N GLN A 233 -23.38 9.18 -14.30
CA GLN A 233 -24.65 9.70 -14.78
C GLN A 233 -24.76 11.21 -14.57
N LYS A 234 -24.47 11.69 -13.36
CA LYS A 234 -24.56 13.14 -13.05
C LYS A 234 -23.56 13.97 -13.88
N VAL A 235 -22.36 13.46 -14.10
CA VAL A 235 -21.34 14.14 -14.93
C VAL A 235 -21.74 14.13 -16.40
N SER A 236 -22.28 13.03 -16.93
CA SER A 236 -22.75 12.94 -18.33
C SER A 236 -23.88 13.93 -18.61
N MET A 237 -24.91 14.00 -17.75
CA MET A 237 -25.98 14.99 -17.88
C MET A 237 -25.45 16.44 -17.88
N LYS A 238 -24.52 16.76 -16.97
CA LYS A 238 -23.90 18.07 -16.94
C LYS A 238 -22.99 18.34 -18.13
N ARG A 239 -22.35 17.32 -18.68
CA ARG A 239 -21.53 17.44 -19.89
C ARG A 239 -22.38 17.90 -21.08
N GLU A 240 -23.51 17.27 -21.33
CA GLU A 240 -24.43 17.64 -22.40
C GLU A 240 -24.88 19.09 -22.25
N GLN A 241 -25.26 19.50 -21.03
CA GLN A 241 -25.70 20.86 -20.72
C GLN A 241 -24.58 21.92 -20.87
N ARG A 242 -23.31 21.56 -20.73
CA ARG A 242 -22.18 22.50 -20.72
C ARG A 242 -21.25 22.37 -21.92
N GLN A 243 -21.48 21.40 -22.81
CA GLN A 243 -20.60 21.19 -23.97
C GLN A 243 -20.56 22.45 -24.85
N GLU A 244 -21.70 23.02 -25.18
CA GLU A 244 -21.80 24.26 -25.96
C GLU A 244 -21.06 25.42 -25.29
N PHE A 245 -21.15 25.53 -23.96
CA PHE A 245 -20.42 26.55 -23.19
C PHE A 245 -18.91 26.35 -23.28
N VAL A 246 -18.41 25.11 -23.09
CA VAL A 246 -16.97 24.82 -23.18
C VAL A 246 -16.46 25.07 -24.61
N ASP A 247 -17.19 24.64 -25.62
CA ASP A 247 -16.83 24.82 -27.01
C ASP A 247 -16.80 26.30 -27.41
N ALA A 248 -17.75 27.10 -26.91
CA ALA A 248 -17.76 28.54 -27.10
C ALA A 248 -16.53 29.22 -26.45
N ILE A 249 -16.20 28.85 -25.20
CA ILE A 249 -14.99 29.35 -24.50
C ILE A 249 -13.73 28.94 -25.25
N VAL A 250 -13.60 27.68 -25.69
CA VAL A 250 -12.42 27.19 -26.43
C VAL A 250 -12.25 28.00 -27.69
N LYS A 251 -13.33 28.22 -28.47
CA LYS A 251 -13.29 29.00 -29.72
C LYS A 251 -12.92 30.46 -29.50
N GLU A 252 -13.49 31.08 -28.44
CA GLU A 252 -13.22 32.47 -28.12
C GLU A 252 -11.78 32.67 -27.62
N VAL A 253 -11.31 31.82 -26.72
CA VAL A 253 -9.93 31.81 -26.20
C VAL A 253 -8.93 31.59 -27.34
N THR A 254 -9.16 30.59 -28.20
CA THR A 254 -8.28 30.32 -29.35
C THR A 254 -8.13 31.57 -30.21
N ARG A 255 -9.25 32.24 -30.52
CA ARG A 255 -9.23 33.44 -31.35
C ARG A 255 -8.40 34.58 -30.73
N HIS A 256 -8.58 34.88 -29.44
CA HIS A 256 -7.87 35.97 -28.80
C HIS A 256 -6.38 35.67 -28.59
N ILE A 257 -6.02 34.45 -28.28
CA ILE A 257 -4.62 34.01 -28.13
C ILE A 257 -3.89 34.13 -29.48
N HIS A 258 -4.50 33.68 -30.59
CA HIS A 258 -3.93 33.88 -31.92
C HIS A 258 -3.85 35.34 -32.33
N GLN A 259 -4.84 36.17 -31.99
CA GLN A 259 -4.79 37.61 -32.23
C GLN A 259 -3.64 38.32 -31.49
N ALA A 260 -3.26 37.80 -30.33
CA ALA A 260 -2.10 38.26 -29.58
C ALA A 260 -0.76 37.71 -30.10
N GLY A 261 -0.77 36.96 -31.23
CA GLY A 261 0.43 36.40 -31.84
C GLY A 261 1.04 35.21 -31.11
N ILE A 262 0.24 34.51 -30.28
CA ILE A 262 0.67 33.33 -29.53
C ILE A 262 0.13 32.07 -30.23
N GLU A 263 1.03 31.17 -30.62
CA GLU A 263 0.66 29.84 -31.11
C GLU A 263 0.29 28.94 -29.93
N ALA A 264 -0.91 28.36 -29.95
CA ALA A 264 -1.41 27.56 -28.85
C ALA A 264 -2.42 26.50 -29.28
N ASP A 265 -2.35 25.33 -28.69
CA ASP A 265 -3.40 24.32 -28.72
C ASP A 265 -4.36 24.55 -27.54
N VAL A 266 -5.63 24.80 -27.85
CA VAL A 266 -6.67 25.05 -26.83
C VAL A 266 -7.69 23.92 -26.85
N ASN A 267 -7.83 23.22 -25.74
CA ASN A 267 -8.68 22.04 -25.65
C ASN A 267 -9.53 22.06 -24.37
N GLY A 268 -10.79 21.58 -24.48
CA GLY A 268 -11.64 21.32 -23.33
C GLY A 268 -11.17 20.06 -22.59
N ARG A 269 -11.22 20.07 -21.25
CA ARG A 269 -10.87 18.93 -20.40
C ARG A 269 -11.97 18.66 -19.38
N ILE A 270 -12.32 17.39 -19.23
CA ILE A 270 -13.21 16.92 -18.16
C ILE A 270 -12.35 16.34 -17.03
N LYS A 271 -12.72 16.65 -15.79
CA LYS A 271 -12.06 16.11 -14.61
C LYS A 271 -12.44 14.65 -14.40
N HIS A 272 -11.49 13.84 -13.94
CA HIS A 272 -11.66 12.41 -13.70
C HIS A 272 -12.60 12.12 -12.50
N PHE A 273 -13.33 11.01 -12.59
CA PHE A 273 -14.40 10.66 -11.65
C PHE A 273 -13.90 10.53 -10.22
N PHE A 274 -12.80 9.83 -9.98
CA PHE A 274 -12.24 9.70 -8.62
C PHE A 274 -11.84 11.06 -8.02
N SER A 275 -11.29 11.98 -8.83
CA SER A 275 -10.93 13.31 -8.36
C SER A 275 -12.15 14.15 -7.97
N ILE A 276 -13.28 13.94 -8.64
CA ILE A 276 -14.57 14.56 -8.30
C ILE A 276 -15.10 13.94 -7.02
N TYR A 277 -15.17 12.60 -6.95
CA TYR A 277 -15.59 11.82 -5.80
C TYR A 277 -14.84 12.22 -4.52
N LYS A 278 -13.51 12.30 -4.60
CA LYS A 278 -12.66 12.72 -3.47
C LYS A 278 -12.99 14.13 -2.97
N LYS A 279 -13.31 15.08 -3.86
CA LYS A 279 -13.75 16.42 -3.46
C LYS A 279 -15.13 16.42 -2.82
N MET A 280 -16.05 15.60 -3.32
CA MET A 280 -17.38 15.47 -2.74
C MET A 280 -17.32 14.87 -1.33
N VAL A 281 -16.58 13.78 -1.14
CA VAL A 281 -16.48 13.09 0.15
C VAL A 281 -15.63 13.87 1.16
N ASN A 282 -14.39 14.25 0.78
CA ASN A 282 -13.45 14.84 1.73
C ASN A 282 -13.70 16.32 2.04
N GLN A 283 -14.30 17.09 1.09
CA GLN A 283 -14.58 18.51 1.24
C GLN A 283 -16.07 18.79 1.39
N HIS A 284 -16.91 17.76 1.46
CA HIS A 284 -18.38 17.87 1.56
C HIS A 284 -19.00 18.80 0.50
N LYS A 285 -18.43 18.81 -0.73
CA LYS A 285 -18.89 19.63 -1.83
C LYS A 285 -19.92 18.91 -2.66
N THR A 286 -20.94 19.66 -3.11
CA THR A 286 -21.84 19.19 -4.16
C THR A 286 -21.15 19.31 -5.52
N LEU A 287 -21.66 18.61 -6.55
CA LEU A 287 -21.11 18.66 -7.91
C LEU A 287 -21.11 20.09 -8.47
N ASP A 288 -22.10 20.94 -8.08
CA ASP A 288 -22.20 22.34 -8.49
C ASP A 288 -21.13 23.26 -7.88
N GLN A 289 -20.57 22.85 -6.75
CA GLN A 289 -19.50 23.58 -6.07
C GLN A 289 -18.10 23.20 -6.57
N ILE A 290 -18.02 22.28 -7.54
CA ILE A 290 -16.76 21.84 -8.16
C ILE A 290 -16.57 22.60 -9.48
N TYR A 291 -15.93 23.77 -9.39
CA TYR A 291 -15.76 24.70 -10.51
C TYR A 291 -14.80 24.20 -11.60
N ASP A 292 -13.90 23.26 -11.28
CA ASP A 292 -12.94 22.62 -12.17
C ASP A 292 -13.44 21.28 -12.79
N LEU A 293 -14.75 21.09 -12.79
CA LEU A 293 -15.38 19.93 -13.43
C LEU A 293 -15.11 19.91 -14.94
N PHE A 294 -15.25 21.09 -15.57
CA PHE A 294 -14.91 21.35 -16.95
C PHE A 294 -13.86 22.46 -16.98
N ALA A 295 -12.70 22.16 -17.52
CA ALA A 295 -11.57 23.08 -17.61
C ALA A 295 -11.16 23.25 -19.06
N VAL A 296 -10.55 24.39 -19.37
CA VAL A 296 -9.88 24.61 -20.65
C VAL A 296 -8.39 24.50 -20.43
N ARG A 297 -7.73 23.81 -21.35
CA ARG A 297 -6.27 23.67 -21.36
C ARG A 297 -5.70 24.41 -22.53
N ILE A 298 -4.66 25.22 -22.27
CA ILE A 298 -3.91 25.96 -23.26
C ILE A 298 -2.47 25.45 -23.23
N ILE A 299 -1.98 24.97 -24.37
CA ILE A 299 -0.62 24.47 -24.52
C ILE A 299 0.11 25.39 -25.49
N VAL A 300 1.26 25.93 -25.06
CA VAL A 300 2.06 26.91 -25.78
C VAL A 300 3.52 26.46 -25.89
N GLU A 301 4.34 27.12 -26.71
CA GLU A 301 5.73 26.75 -26.97
C GLU A 301 6.67 27.11 -25.80
N SER A 302 6.53 28.28 -25.21
CA SER A 302 7.48 28.77 -24.20
C SER A 302 6.84 29.20 -22.89
N VAL A 303 7.66 29.25 -21.82
CA VAL A 303 7.25 29.78 -20.52
C VAL A 303 6.79 31.23 -20.63
N LYS A 304 7.43 32.03 -21.48
CA LYS A 304 7.04 33.42 -21.75
C LYS A 304 5.62 33.47 -22.33
N ASP A 305 5.29 32.56 -23.24
CA ASP A 305 3.96 32.50 -23.85
C ASP A 305 2.90 32.03 -22.84
N CYS A 306 3.27 31.20 -21.83
CA CYS A 306 2.36 30.86 -20.75
C CYS A 306 1.88 32.11 -20.00
N TYR A 307 2.79 33.00 -19.61
CA TYR A 307 2.43 34.23 -18.89
C TYR A 307 1.77 35.26 -19.80
N ALA A 308 2.15 35.32 -21.08
CA ALA A 308 1.49 36.18 -22.07
C ALA A 308 0.03 35.73 -22.29
N ALA A 309 -0.21 34.43 -22.46
CA ALA A 309 -1.55 33.85 -22.56
C ALA A 309 -2.38 34.13 -21.29
N LEU A 310 -1.78 34.01 -20.10
CA LEU A 310 -2.47 34.38 -18.85
C LEU A 310 -2.94 35.84 -18.87
N GLY A 311 -2.11 36.77 -19.34
CA GLY A 311 -2.47 38.19 -19.47
C GLY A 311 -3.68 38.39 -20.39
N VAL A 312 -3.69 37.79 -21.58
CA VAL A 312 -4.81 37.80 -22.51
C VAL A 312 -6.09 37.25 -21.87
N ILE A 313 -5.99 36.13 -21.16
CA ILE A 313 -7.13 35.48 -20.53
C ILE A 313 -7.70 36.35 -19.39
N HIS A 314 -6.85 37.00 -18.58
CA HIS A 314 -7.30 37.87 -17.48
C HIS A 314 -7.87 39.21 -17.99
N GLU A 315 -7.52 39.63 -19.22
CA GLU A 315 -8.18 40.74 -19.90
C GLU A 315 -9.59 40.36 -20.35
N MET A 316 -9.77 39.11 -20.84
CA MET A 316 -11.06 38.60 -21.32
C MET A 316 -12.05 38.28 -20.19
N TYR A 317 -11.56 37.70 -19.11
CA TYR A 317 -12.38 37.15 -18.04
C TYR A 317 -11.86 37.57 -16.64
N THR A 318 -12.77 37.89 -15.73
CA THR A 318 -12.40 38.30 -14.37
C THR A 318 -11.95 37.10 -13.53
N PRO A 319 -10.71 37.07 -13.00
CA PRO A 319 -10.24 35.99 -12.14
C PRO A 319 -10.91 36.04 -10.74
N ILE A 320 -11.20 34.83 -10.20
CA ILE A 320 -11.70 34.70 -8.83
C ILE A 320 -10.53 34.85 -7.85
N PRO A 321 -10.58 35.81 -6.90
CA PRO A 321 -9.50 36.06 -5.94
C PRO A 321 -9.13 34.78 -5.15
N GLY A 322 -7.82 34.55 -4.95
CA GLY A 322 -7.32 33.40 -4.20
C GLY A 322 -7.41 32.06 -4.95
N ARG A 323 -7.82 32.06 -6.24
CA ARG A 323 -7.93 30.85 -7.06
C ARG A 323 -6.86 30.73 -8.14
N PHE A 324 -5.92 31.66 -8.18
CA PHE A 324 -4.75 31.57 -9.05
C PHE A 324 -3.65 30.75 -8.40
N LYS A 325 -3.04 29.83 -9.14
CA LYS A 325 -1.91 29.00 -8.69
C LYS A 325 -0.84 28.93 -9.78
N ASP A 326 0.36 29.34 -9.41
CA ASP A 326 1.53 29.31 -10.30
C ASP A 326 2.41 28.13 -9.94
N TYR A 327 2.20 27.01 -10.64
CA TYR A 327 3.04 25.83 -10.53
C TYR A 327 4.21 25.83 -11.54
N ILE A 328 4.36 26.90 -12.35
CA ILE A 328 5.57 27.09 -13.18
C ILE A 328 6.69 27.63 -12.31
N ALA A 329 6.41 28.69 -11.56
CA ALA A 329 7.36 29.28 -10.62
C ALA A 329 7.61 28.36 -9.40
N MET A 330 6.60 27.60 -8.97
CA MET A 330 6.68 26.70 -7.82
C MET A 330 6.16 25.28 -8.20
N PRO A 331 7.01 24.46 -8.84
CA PRO A 331 6.63 23.12 -9.28
C PRO A 331 6.23 22.23 -8.09
N LYS A 332 5.28 21.31 -8.35
CA LYS A 332 4.94 20.29 -7.35
C LYS A 332 6.10 19.28 -7.16
N PRO A 333 6.12 18.51 -6.06
CA PRO A 333 7.17 17.51 -5.80
C PRO A 333 7.35 16.46 -6.91
N ASN A 334 6.29 16.19 -7.69
CA ASN A 334 6.32 15.33 -8.87
C ASN A 334 6.67 16.07 -10.17
N ARG A 335 7.24 17.29 -10.08
CA ARG A 335 7.62 18.18 -11.19
C ARG A 335 6.46 18.65 -12.08
N TYR A 336 5.23 18.53 -11.61
CA TYR A 336 4.07 19.09 -12.31
C TYR A 336 4.18 20.62 -12.34
N GLN A 337 4.10 21.18 -13.56
CA GLN A 337 4.12 22.62 -13.84
C GLN A 337 2.92 23.01 -14.68
N SER A 338 2.23 24.08 -14.29
CA SER A 338 1.13 24.71 -15.04
C SER A 338 0.67 25.99 -14.33
N LEU A 339 0.18 26.99 -15.03
CA LEU A 339 -0.61 28.05 -14.43
C LEU A 339 -2.06 27.57 -14.34
N HIS A 340 -2.70 27.79 -13.19
CA HIS A 340 -4.11 27.49 -12.99
C HIS A 340 -4.84 28.77 -12.55
N THR A 341 -5.86 29.15 -13.29
CA THR A 341 -6.72 30.28 -12.93
C THR A 341 -8.18 29.91 -13.02
N THR A 342 -8.97 30.28 -12.03
CA THR A 342 -10.42 30.11 -12.05
C THR A 342 -11.05 31.48 -12.39
N LEU A 343 -11.89 31.50 -13.38
CA LEU A 343 -12.43 32.69 -14.02
C LEU A 343 -13.96 32.69 -13.98
N ILE A 344 -14.54 33.87 -14.08
CA ILE A 344 -15.98 34.04 -14.25
C ILE A 344 -16.26 34.20 -15.75
N GLY A 345 -16.94 33.21 -16.33
CA GLY A 345 -17.33 33.20 -17.73
C GLY A 345 -18.64 33.92 -18.02
N PRO A 346 -19.12 33.84 -19.27
CA PRO A 346 -20.45 34.34 -19.63
C PRO A 346 -21.52 33.78 -18.71
N ASN A 347 -22.53 34.63 -18.40
CA ASN A 347 -23.63 34.26 -17.50
C ASN A 347 -23.22 33.98 -16.06
N GLY A 348 -22.05 34.45 -15.59
CA GLY A 348 -21.56 34.26 -14.22
C GLY A 348 -21.11 32.84 -13.89
N GLN A 349 -20.93 31.96 -14.85
CA GLN A 349 -20.50 30.60 -14.63
C GLN A 349 -18.98 30.51 -14.42
N PRO A 350 -18.49 29.94 -13.29
CA PRO A 350 -17.06 29.75 -13.06
C PRO A 350 -16.51 28.59 -13.88
N PHE A 351 -15.28 28.76 -14.39
CA PHE A 351 -14.51 27.72 -15.07
C PHE A 351 -13.01 27.86 -14.80
N GLU A 352 -12.25 26.79 -14.97
CA GLU A 352 -10.79 26.80 -14.76
C GLU A 352 -10.07 26.78 -16.10
N ILE A 353 -8.99 27.58 -16.22
CA ILE A 353 -8.02 27.47 -17.31
C ILE A 353 -6.68 26.99 -16.77
N GLN A 354 -6.07 26.04 -17.48
CA GLN A 354 -4.73 25.50 -17.23
C GLN A 354 -3.83 25.86 -18.41
N ILE A 355 -2.71 26.58 -18.15
CA ILE A 355 -1.78 27.02 -19.18
C ILE A 355 -0.42 26.39 -18.90
N ARG A 356 0.19 25.75 -19.90
CA ARG A 356 1.49 25.11 -19.79
C ARG A 356 2.17 24.94 -21.16
N THR A 357 3.48 24.71 -21.17
CA THR A 357 4.19 24.40 -22.41
C THR A 357 3.96 22.95 -22.86
N TYR A 358 4.31 22.63 -24.12
CA TYR A 358 4.31 21.23 -24.63
C TYR A 358 5.20 20.32 -23.76
N GLU A 359 6.37 20.79 -23.34
CA GLU A 359 7.26 20.03 -22.46
C GLU A 359 6.62 19.77 -21.09
N MET A 360 6.04 20.81 -20.44
CA MET A 360 5.32 20.67 -19.18
C MET A 360 4.11 19.76 -19.32
N HIS A 361 3.43 19.80 -20.46
CA HIS A 361 2.32 18.91 -20.75
C HIS A 361 2.77 17.46 -20.80
N ARG A 362 3.86 17.18 -21.48
CA ARG A 362 4.43 15.85 -21.58
C ARG A 362 4.89 15.33 -20.21
N ILE A 363 5.59 16.14 -19.39
CA ILE A 363 5.98 15.78 -18.03
C ILE A 363 4.74 15.53 -17.15
N ALA A 364 3.68 16.33 -17.30
CA ALA A 364 2.45 16.18 -16.51
C ALA A 364 1.65 14.91 -16.86
N GLU A 365 1.72 14.39 -18.08
CA GLU A 365 1.00 13.18 -18.52
C GLU A 365 1.84 11.90 -18.33
N TYR A 366 3.14 11.95 -18.65
CA TYR A 366 4.03 10.78 -18.66
C TYR A 366 4.99 10.72 -17.48
N GLY A 367 5.15 11.82 -16.72
CA GLY A 367 6.02 11.86 -15.53
C GLY A 367 7.46 11.50 -15.86
N ILE A 368 8.01 10.58 -15.06
CA ILE A 368 9.40 10.13 -15.25
C ILE A 368 9.64 9.46 -16.60
N ALA A 369 8.61 8.84 -17.19
CA ALA A 369 8.71 8.20 -18.51
C ALA A 369 9.04 9.21 -19.63
N ALA A 370 8.60 10.49 -19.51
CA ALA A 370 8.88 11.53 -20.50
C ALA A 370 10.38 11.76 -20.77
N HIS A 371 11.26 11.34 -19.87
CA HIS A 371 12.70 11.54 -19.98
C HIS A 371 13.43 10.41 -20.69
N TRP A 372 12.80 9.25 -20.93
CA TRP A 372 13.44 8.11 -21.58
C TRP A 372 13.73 8.36 -23.06
N LYS A 373 12.87 9.10 -23.77
CA LYS A 373 13.05 9.47 -25.18
C LYS A 373 14.35 10.23 -25.47
N TYR A 374 14.84 11.03 -24.52
CA TYR A 374 16.08 11.82 -24.70
C TYR A 374 17.36 10.99 -24.58
N LYS A 375 17.33 9.84 -23.92
CA LYS A 375 18.49 8.95 -23.79
C LYS A 375 18.92 8.36 -25.14
N GLU A 376 17.96 8.07 -26.03
CA GLU A 376 18.21 7.47 -27.34
C GLU A 376 18.49 8.51 -28.44
N ALA A 377 17.94 9.72 -28.32
CA ALA A 377 18.09 10.79 -29.31
C ALA A 377 19.43 11.57 -29.21
N SER A 378 20.14 11.47 -28.07
CA SER A 378 21.42 12.13 -27.91
C SER A 378 22.57 11.15 -28.15
N ASP A 379 23.18 11.18 -29.32
CA ASP A 379 24.41 10.48 -29.72
C ASP A 379 25.42 10.40 -28.53
N GLY A 380 25.34 9.36 -27.69
CA GLY A 380 26.36 9.00 -26.70
C GLY A 380 26.64 9.99 -25.58
N LYS A 381 25.97 11.14 -25.48
CA LYS A 381 26.07 12.05 -24.33
C LYS A 381 25.10 11.63 -23.25
N LYS A 382 25.59 10.90 -22.26
CA LYS A 382 24.85 10.63 -21.03
C LYS A 382 24.41 11.96 -20.40
N PRO A 383 23.12 12.08 -19.96
CA PRO A 383 22.73 13.22 -19.14
C PRO A 383 23.71 13.33 -17.95
N GLY A 384 24.06 14.55 -17.58
CA GLY A 384 25.01 14.73 -16.47
C GLY A 384 24.53 14.03 -15.21
N PRO A 385 25.44 13.45 -14.40
CA PRO A 385 25.09 12.69 -13.19
C PRO A 385 24.15 13.47 -12.24
N GLU A 386 24.21 14.80 -12.22
CA GLU A 386 23.36 15.66 -11.39
C GLU A 386 21.87 15.58 -11.74
N GLN A 387 21.50 15.41 -13.00
CA GLN A 387 20.08 15.36 -13.42
C GLN A 387 19.42 14.00 -13.14
N GLU A 388 20.17 12.89 -13.23
CA GLU A 388 19.68 11.56 -12.82
C GLU A 388 19.64 11.45 -11.30
N GLU A 389 20.57 12.08 -10.59
CA GLU A 389 20.68 12.06 -9.15
C GLU A 389 19.52 12.76 -8.44
N GLU A 390 19.06 13.91 -8.96
CA GLU A 390 17.88 14.59 -8.43
C GLU A 390 16.58 13.80 -8.61
N LYS A 391 16.43 13.06 -9.72
CA LYS A 391 15.20 12.34 -10.07
C LYS A 391 14.88 11.19 -9.13
N LEU A 392 15.92 10.55 -8.58
CA LEU A 392 15.79 9.40 -7.68
C LEU A 392 16.01 9.77 -6.21
N THR A 393 16.14 11.07 -5.91
CA THR A 393 16.40 11.55 -4.53
C THR A 393 15.34 11.06 -3.54
N TRP A 394 14.05 11.10 -3.91
CA TRP A 394 12.99 10.59 -3.05
C TRP A 394 13.06 9.06 -2.85
N LEU A 395 13.41 8.30 -3.90
CA LEU A 395 13.57 6.85 -3.79
C LEU A 395 14.76 6.52 -2.89
N ARG A 396 15.87 7.27 -3.02
CA ARG A 396 17.02 7.16 -2.11
C ARG A 396 16.62 7.48 -0.67
N GLN A 397 15.79 8.50 -0.46
CA GLN A 397 15.27 8.87 0.86
C GLN A 397 14.41 7.74 1.45
N ILE A 398 13.53 7.10 0.66
CA ILE A 398 12.75 5.95 1.12
C ILE A 398 13.65 4.76 1.45
N LEU A 399 14.70 4.51 0.66
CA LEU A 399 15.67 3.46 0.95
C LEU A 399 16.47 3.74 2.23
N GLU A 400 16.82 4.99 2.50
CA GLU A 400 17.40 5.41 3.78
C GLU A 400 16.42 5.14 4.93
N TRP A 401 15.15 5.53 4.79
CA TRP A 401 14.11 5.21 5.80
C TRP A 401 13.98 3.71 6.03
N GLN A 402 14.03 2.90 4.96
CA GLN A 402 13.98 1.45 5.06
C GLN A 402 15.16 0.88 5.86
N GLN A 403 16.37 1.43 5.70
CA GLN A 403 17.55 1.00 6.45
C GLN A 403 17.51 1.46 7.91
N ASP A 404 16.93 2.64 8.14
CA ASP A 404 16.91 3.29 9.46
C ASP A 404 15.74 2.86 10.34
N MET A 405 14.63 2.35 9.74
CA MET A 405 13.41 2.01 10.48
C MET A 405 13.16 0.52 10.52
N ALA A 406 13.19 -0.04 11.72
CA ALA A 406 12.83 -1.43 11.98
C ALA A 406 11.32 -1.59 12.27
N ASP A 407 10.62 -0.51 12.69
CA ASP A 407 9.18 -0.53 12.93
C ASP A 407 8.41 -0.35 11.62
N ASN A 408 7.64 -1.37 11.27
CA ASN A 408 6.83 -1.40 10.06
C ASN A 408 5.66 -0.39 10.11
N HIS A 409 5.10 -0.10 11.27
CA HIS A 409 4.04 0.91 11.43
C HIS A 409 4.58 2.33 11.21
N GLU A 410 5.75 2.65 11.78
CA GLU A 410 6.41 3.95 11.58
C GLU A 410 6.76 4.14 10.10
N PHE A 411 7.35 3.12 9.46
CA PHE A 411 7.67 3.14 8.03
C PHE A 411 6.44 3.37 7.16
N MET A 412 5.33 2.64 7.42
CA MET A 412 4.09 2.80 6.67
C MET A 412 3.45 4.18 6.84
N ASN A 413 3.48 4.73 8.06
CA ASN A 413 2.94 6.07 8.33
C ASN A 413 3.74 7.15 7.62
N LEU A 414 5.07 7.06 7.64
CA LEU A 414 5.95 7.99 6.93
C LEU A 414 5.74 7.90 5.42
N LEU A 415 5.67 6.69 4.90
CA LEU A 415 5.44 6.46 3.48
C LEU A 415 4.09 7.01 3.01
N LYS A 416 3.01 6.76 3.76
CA LYS A 416 1.67 7.32 3.47
C LYS A 416 1.68 8.85 3.48
N SER A 417 2.36 9.45 4.45
CA SER A 417 2.52 10.89 4.55
C SER A 417 3.33 11.48 3.37
N ASP A 418 4.38 10.79 2.91
CA ASP A 418 5.20 11.22 1.78
C ASP A 418 4.50 11.03 0.43
N LEU A 419 3.69 9.99 0.30
CA LEU A 419 2.89 9.72 -0.91
C LEU A 419 1.67 10.64 -1.04
N ASP A 420 1.23 11.32 0.02
CA ASP A 420 0.11 12.26 -0.03
C ASP A 420 0.51 13.63 -0.61
N LEU A 421 0.58 13.69 -1.93
CA LEU A 421 0.89 14.92 -2.68
C LEU A 421 -0.24 15.96 -2.69
N PHE A 422 -1.39 15.67 -2.07
CA PHE A 422 -2.52 16.59 -1.97
C PHE A 422 -2.58 17.30 -0.62
N ALA A 423 -1.67 16.98 0.31
CA ALA A 423 -1.52 17.78 1.51
C ALA A 423 -1.24 19.23 1.11
N ASP A 424 -1.97 20.16 1.68
CA ASP A 424 -1.72 21.58 1.47
C ASP A 424 -0.31 21.90 1.96
N ASN A 425 0.47 22.62 1.15
CA ASN A 425 1.84 23.00 1.46
C ASN A 425 1.96 24.49 1.69
N VAL A 426 2.88 24.88 2.56
CA VAL A 426 3.35 26.24 2.73
C VAL A 426 4.73 26.41 2.09
N TYR A 427 4.94 27.57 1.46
CA TYR A 427 6.18 27.93 0.79
C TYR A 427 6.88 29.00 1.62
N CYS A 428 8.05 28.66 2.18
CA CYS A 428 8.86 29.55 2.99
C CYS A 428 10.19 29.85 2.31
N PHE A 429 10.78 31.00 2.59
CA PHE A 429 12.02 31.45 1.96
C PHE A 429 13.19 31.39 2.92
N SER A 430 14.34 30.92 2.45
CA SER A 430 15.59 31.08 3.17
C SER A 430 16.04 32.56 3.12
N PRO A 431 16.97 33.00 3.96
CA PRO A 431 17.58 34.35 3.85
C PRO A 431 18.24 34.61 2.48
N ALA A 432 18.70 33.55 1.80
CA ALA A 432 19.27 33.63 0.46
C ALA A 432 18.22 33.71 -0.66
N GLY A 433 16.93 33.51 -0.34
CA GLY A 433 15.84 33.53 -1.31
C GLY A 433 15.41 32.16 -1.81
N ASP A 434 16.04 31.05 -1.33
CA ASP A 434 15.64 29.71 -1.75
C ASP A 434 14.26 29.35 -1.19
N VAL A 435 13.42 28.80 -2.03
CA VAL A 435 12.08 28.35 -1.64
C VAL A 435 12.14 26.94 -1.02
N LYS A 436 11.54 26.77 0.14
CA LYS A 436 11.33 25.47 0.79
C LYS A 436 9.84 25.18 0.89
N THR A 437 9.45 24.00 0.42
CA THR A 437 8.07 23.50 0.48
C THR A 437 7.90 22.63 1.70
N LEU A 438 6.93 22.97 2.56
CA LEU A 438 6.66 22.26 3.81
C LEU A 438 5.15 21.93 3.90
N PRO A 439 4.74 20.84 4.59
CA PRO A 439 3.33 20.60 4.90
C PRO A 439 2.71 21.75 5.71
N VAL A 440 1.43 22.03 5.52
CA VAL A 440 0.68 22.99 6.36
C VAL A 440 0.76 22.58 7.83
N GLY A 441 0.93 23.58 8.71
CA GLY A 441 1.16 23.40 10.13
C GLY A 441 2.61 23.07 10.50
N SER A 442 3.54 23.13 9.53
CA SER A 442 4.98 23.01 9.79
C SER A 442 5.52 24.19 10.57
N CYS A 443 6.57 23.96 11.33
CA CYS A 443 7.24 24.95 12.17
C CYS A 443 8.70 25.15 11.77
N ALA A 444 9.42 26.01 12.53
CA ALA A 444 10.82 26.31 12.28
C ALA A 444 11.73 25.06 12.32
N ILE A 445 11.38 24.03 13.08
CA ILE A 445 12.09 22.73 13.11
C ILE A 445 12.03 22.07 11.74
N ASP A 446 10.81 21.98 11.16
CA ASP A 446 10.60 21.39 9.84
C ASP A 446 11.42 22.12 8.77
N PHE A 447 11.44 23.45 8.83
CA PHE A 447 12.22 24.28 7.92
C PHE A 447 13.73 24.00 8.08
N ALA A 448 14.25 23.91 9.30
CA ALA A 448 15.66 23.65 9.56
C ALA A 448 16.13 22.33 8.94
N TYR A 449 15.34 21.27 9.11
CA TYR A 449 15.63 19.94 8.52
C TYR A 449 15.39 19.89 7.00
N SER A 450 14.55 20.76 6.46
CA SER A 450 14.37 20.89 5.00
C SER A 450 15.55 21.57 4.32
N VAL A 451 16.30 22.40 5.05
CA VAL A 451 17.54 23.02 4.55
C VAL A 451 18.66 21.98 4.54
N HIS A 452 19.03 21.46 5.71
CA HIS A 452 20.04 20.41 5.86
C HIS A 452 20.00 19.80 7.27
N SER A 453 20.27 18.49 7.40
CA SER A 453 20.27 17.79 8.70
C SER A 453 21.23 18.45 9.72
N ALA A 454 22.40 18.93 9.26
CA ALA A 454 23.34 19.63 10.15
C ALA A 454 22.79 20.96 10.68
N VAL A 455 21.96 21.67 9.92
CA VAL A 455 21.28 22.89 10.35
C VAL A 455 20.25 22.56 11.42
N GLY A 456 19.40 21.53 11.17
CA GLY A 456 18.43 21.06 12.13
C GLY A 456 19.07 20.57 13.44
N ASN A 457 20.15 19.77 13.36
CA ASN A 457 20.83 19.23 14.53
C ASN A 457 21.53 20.30 15.38
N LYS A 458 21.93 21.43 14.77
CA LYS A 458 22.61 22.55 15.46
C LYS A 458 21.68 23.71 15.79
N MET A 459 20.40 23.60 15.48
CA MET A 459 19.41 24.65 15.71
C MET A 459 19.24 24.94 17.20
N VAL A 460 19.26 26.24 17.55
CA VAL A 460 18.99 26.76 18.89
C VAL A 460 17.84 27.75 18.91
N GLY A 461 17.39 28.24 17.75
CA GLY A 461 16.28 29.18 17.62
C GLY A 461 15.99 29.51 16.17
N ALA A 462 14.96 30.32 15.94
CA ALA A 462 14.57 30.77 14.60
C ALA A 462 14.08 32.21 14.60
N ARG A 463 14.24 32.88 13.45
CA ARG A 463 13.59 34.16 13.16
C ARG A 463 12.66 33.98 11.98
N VAL A 464 11.45 34.50 12.10
CA VAL A 464 10.48 34.57 11.02
C VAL A 464 10.20 36.03 10.72
N ASN A 465 10.41 36.41 9.45
CA ASN A 465 10.28 37.80 8.99
C ASN A 465 11.11 38.80 9.84
N GLY A 466 12.32 38.37 10.23
CA GLY A 466 13.24 39.16 11.04
C GLY A 466 12.99 39.15 12.55
N LYS A 467 11.86 38.59 13.04
CA LYS A 467 11.53 38.53 14.46
C LYS A 467 11.89 37.15 15.04
N LEU A 468 12.50 37.15 16.22
CA LEU A 468 12.75 35.91 16.97
C LEU A 468 11.43 35.30 17.41
N VAL A 469 11.22 34.03 17.12
CA VAL A 469 9.96 33.30 17.40
C VAL A 469 10.27 31.99 18.15
N PRO A 470 9.29 31.46 18.92
CA PRO A 470 9.36 30.09 19.42
C PRO A 470 9.53 29.07 18.29
N ILE A 471 10.27 27.98 18.54
CA ILE A 471 10.56 26.96 17.52
C ILE A 471 9.33 26.21 17.01
N GLU A 472 8.26 26.23 17.78
CA GLU A 472 6.94 25.62 17.49
C GLU A 472 6.00 26.53 16.68
N THR A 473 6.41 27.79 16.40
CA THR A 473 5.60 28.76 15.65
C THR A 473 5.28 28.20 14.27
N GLU A 474 3.98 28.13 13.94
CA GLU A 474 3.49 27.70 12.63
C GLU A 474 3.91 28.66 11.53
N LEU A 475 4.43 28.11 10.42
CA LEU A 475 4.88 28.87 9.27
C LEU A 475 3.77 29.03 8.24
N HIS A 476 3.75 30.20 7.59
CA HIS A 476 2.77 30.57 6.59
C HIS A 476 3.41 30.83 5.22
N ASN A 477 2.60 30.84 4.17
CA ASN A 477 3.07 31.15 2.83
C ASN A 477 3.74 32.54 2.78
N GLY A 478 4.94 32.58 2.24
CA GLY A 478 5.70 33.82 2.08
C GLY A 478 6.64 34.15 3.25
N ASP A 479 6.63 33.36 4.33
CA ASP A 479 7.49 33.61 5.48
C ASP A 479 8.97 33.44 5.12
N ARG A 480 9.77 34.44 5.50
CA ARG A 480 11.25 34.38 5.43
C ARG A 480 11.78 33.83 6.75
N VAL A 481 12.37 32.62 6.70
CA VAL A 481 12.80 31.88 7.89
C VAL A 481 14.31 31.82 7.95
N GLU A 482 14.87 32.31 9.05
CA GLU A 482 16.29 32.25 9.37
C GLU A 482 16.51 31.32 10.58
N ILE A 483 17.31 30.27 10.41
CA ILE A 483 17.62 29.33 11.50
C ILE A 483 18.87 29.76 12.22
N ILE A 484 18.76 29.91 13.52
CA ILE A 484 19.88 30.24 14.40
C ILE A 484 20.54 28.95 14.87
N THR A 485 21.82 28.75 14.53
CA THR A 485 22.55 27.53 14.86
C THR A 485 23.67 27.84 15.86
N SER A 486 24.08 26.86 16.67
CA SER A 486 25.20 26.93 17.58
C SER A 486 26.09 25.71 17.45
N GLN A 487 27.43 25.93 17.48
CA GLN A 487 28.40 24.82 17.52
C GLN A 487 28.30 24.01 18.82
N ASN A 488 27.81 24.63 19.91
CA ASN A 488 27.66 24.02 21.22
C ASN A 488 26.28 23.37 21.42
N SER A 489 25.47 23.27 20.36
CA SER A 489 24.16 22.59 20.44
C SER A 489 24.35 21.12 20.81
N LYS A 490 23.55 20.64 21.77
CA LYS A 490 23.51 19.23 22.18
C LYS A 490 22.70 18.34 21.22
N GLY A 491 22.25 18.88 20.10
CA GLY A 491 21.38 18.23 19.16
C GLY A 491 19.89 18.46 19.43
N PRO A 492 19.00 17.77 18.67
CA PRO A 492 17.56 17.91 18.82
C PRO A 492 17.05 17.37 20.15
N SER A 493 15.96 17.96 20.68
CA SER A 493 15.20 17.39 21.80
C SER A 493 14.23 16.30 21.32
N ARG A 494 13.92 15.31 22.16
CA ARG A 494 12.87 14.31 21.88
C ARG A 494 11.48 14.93 21.75
N ASP A 495 11.23 16.06 22.40
CA ASP A 495 9.95 16.77 22.27
C ASP A 495 9.75 17.36 20.87
N TRP A 496 10.82 17.60 20.13
CA TRP A 496 10.72 18.04 18.74
C TRP A 496 9.96 17.03 17.83
N LEU A 497 9.99 15.75 18.18
CA LEU A 497 9.21 14.72 17.46
C LEU A 497 7.69 14.93 17.55
N LYS A 498 7.22 15.56 18.63
CA LYS A 498 5.80 15.89 18.84
C LYS A 498 5.42 17.18 18.09
N ILE A 499 6.35 18.12 18.00
CA ILE A 499 6.17 19.46 17.42
C ILE A 499 6.29 19.38 15.88
N ALA A 500 7.33 18.75 15.37
CA ALA A 500 7.58 18.63 13.94
C ALA A 500 6.40 17.94 13.21
N LYS A 501 6.03 18.47 12.05
CA LYS A 501 4.98 17.94 11.18
C LYS A 501 5.53 17.10 10.04
N SER A 502 6.65 17.56 9.43
CA SER A 502 7.22 16.88 8.28
C SER A 502 7.81 15.51 8.66
N SER A 503 7.56 14.53 7.83
CA SER A 503 8.15 13.18 7.93
C SER A 503 9.69 13.23 7.88
N GLN A 504 10.24 14.14 7.06
CA GLN A 504 11.67 14.35 6.93
C GLN A 504 12.32 14.80 8.25
N ALA A 505 11.75 15.81 8.93
CA ALA A 505 12.28 16.29 10.22
C ALA A 505 12.24 15.16 11.27
N LYS A 506 11.10 14.46 11.40
CA LYS A 506 10.94 13.35 12.35
C LYS A 506 11.96 12.22 12.09
N SER A 507 12.15 11.83 10.83
CA SER A 507 13.12 10.80 10.45
C SER A 507 14.54 11.21 10.80
N ARG A 508 14.97 12.45 10.47
CA ARG A 508 16.32 12.95 10.75
C ARG A 508 16.58 13.12 12.25
N ILE A 509 15.58 13.53 13.04
CA ILE A 509 15.67 13.59 14.50
C ILE A 509 15.87 12.18 15.08
N ASN A 510 15.06 11.20 14.66
CA ASN A 510 15.21 9.82 15.09
C ASN A 510 16.57 9.23 14.70
N GLN A 511 17.05 9.50 13.47
CA GLN A 511 18.38 9.10 13.00
C GLN A 511 19.49 9.65 13.90
N TRP A 512 19.39 10.94 14.27
CA TRP A 512 20.38 11.56 15.17
C TRP A 512 20.43 10.86 16.53
N PHE A 513 19.27 10.59 17.16
CA PHE A 513 19.23 9.86 18.44
C PHE A 513 19.81 8.45 18.34
N ARG A 514 19.56 7.75 17.23
CA ARG A 514 20.14 6.42 16.99
C ARG A 514 21.67 6.47 16.90
N GLN A 515 22.21 7.46 16.19
CA GLN A 515 23.65 7.62 16.01
C GLN A 515 24.35 8.04 17.30
N GLN A 516 23.79 9.00 18.04
CA GLN A 516 24.40 9.55 19.25
C GLN A 516 24.52 8.50 20.37
N ASN A 517 23.56 7.62 20.48
CA ASN A 517 23.50 6.58 21.50
C ASN A 517 23.90 5.19 20.96
N LYS A 518 24.57 5.10 19.81
CA LYS A 518 24.84 3.79 19.19
C LYS A 518 25.57 2.85 20.14
N THR A 519 26.63 3.29 20.80
CA THR A 519 27.43 2.49 21.73
C THR A 519 26.60 2.01 22.93
N ASP A 520 25.86 2.92 23.58
CA ASP A 520 25.02 2.59 24.71
C ASP A 520 23.86 1.66 24.30
N ASN A 521 23.28 1.89 23.12
CA ASN A 521 22.23 1.03 22.58
C ASN A 521 22.75 -0.37 22.24
N ILE A 522 23.99 -0.53 21.76
CA ILE A 522 24.61 -1.84 21.53
C ILE A 522 24.69 -2.62 22.85
N VAL A 523 25.24 -2.00 23.91
CA VAL A 523 25.36 -2.63 25.24
C VAL A 523 24.00 -3.03 25.77
N LYS A 524 23.04 -2.10 25.77
CA LYS A 524 21.67 -2.32 26.23
C LYS A 524 20.97 -3.41 25.40
N GLY A 525 21.12 -3.40 24.08
CA GLY A 525 20.50 -4.42 23.21
C GLY A 525 21.07 -5.82 23.43
N LYS A 526 22.37 -5.90 23.67
CA LYS A 526 23.03 -7.17 24.04
C LYS A 526 22.51 -7.71 25.37
N GLU A 527 22.33 -6.83 26.36
CA GLU A 527 21.74 -7.19 27.66
C GLU A 527 20.28 -7.65 27.51
N MET A 528 19.45 -6.93 26.76
CA MET A 528 18.05 -7.26 26.51
C MET A 528 17.93 -8.62 25.81
N LEU A 529 18.70 -8.85 24.75
CA LEU A 529 18.69 -10.12 24.04
C LEU A 529 19.17 -11.28 24.91
N THR A 530 20.21 -11.06 25.74
CA THR A 530 20.74 -12.06 26.68
C THR A 530 19.71 -12.41 27.76
N ASN A 531 19.06 -11.40 28.34
CA ASN A 531 18.05 -11.59 29.38
C ASN A 531 16.81 -12.29 28.81
N TYR A 532 16.38 -11.92 27.61
CA TYR A 532 15.26 -12.59 26.95
C TYR A 532 15.58 -14.05 26.61
N ALA A 533 16.79 -14.35 26.13
CA ALA A 533 17.23 -15.71 25.90
C ALA A 533 17.23 -16.57 27.19
N LYS A 534 17.71 -15.99 28.31
CA LYS A 534 17.67 -16.64 29.64
C LYS A 534 16.24 -16.91 30.09
N LEU A 535 15.32 -15.94 29.93
CA LEU A 535 13.89 -16.11 30.24
C LEU A 535 13.25 -17.25 29.44
N LYS A 536 13.73 -17.49 28.22
CA LYS A 536 13.28 -18.60 27.36
C LYS A 536 14.05 -19.91 27.61
N GLY A 537 14.93 -19.97 28.62
CA GLY A 537 15.75 -21.15 28.92
C GLY A 537 16.77 -21.52 27.82
N LYS A 538 17.16 -20.54 26.99
CA LYS A 538 18.09 -20.73 25.89
C LYS A 538 19.45 -20.11 26.19
N ASN A 539 20.54 -20.80 25.83
CA ASN A 539 21.87 -20.24 25.90
C ASN A 539 22.20 -19.48 24.64
N LEU A 540 22.23 -18.13 24.72
CA LEU A 540 22.43 -17.25 23.58
C LEU A 540 23.73 -17.56 22.82
N GLY A 541 24.82 -17.96 23.51
CA GLY A 541 26.13 -18.24 22.89
C GLY A 541 26.11 -19.38 21.84
N ILE A 542 25.11 -20.27 21.92
CA ILE A 542 24.93 -21.32 20.91
C ILE A 542 24.38 -20.77 19.59
N TYR A 543 23.57 -19.73 19.66
CA TYR A 543 22.82 -19.16 18.54
C TYR A 543 23.49 -17.92 17.95
N THR A 544 24.41 -17.25 18.66
CA THR A 544 25.18 -16.11 18.16
C THR A 544 26.51 -16.57 17.56
N LYS A 545 26.44 -17.16 16.37
CA LYS A 545 27.58 -17.46 15.51
C LYS A 545 27.45 -16.65 14.22
N PRO A 546 28.55 -16.26 13.55
CA PRO A 546 28.52 -15.38 12.36
C PRO A 546 27.51 -15.81 11.31
N MET A 547 27.38 -17.13 11.08
CA MET A 547 26.47 -17.71 10.11
C MET A 547 24.97 -17.50 10.46
N TYR A 548 24.59 -17.52 11.74
CA TYR A 548 23.21 -17.30 12.18
C TYR A 548 22.89 -15.80 12.28
N GLU A 549 23.89 -15.02 12.71
CA GLU A 549 23.83 -13.55 12.73
C GLU A 549 23.61 -13.00 11.32
N GLU A 550 24.30 -13.55 10.30
CA GLU A 550 24.14 -13.17 8.90
C GLU A 550 22.69 -13.38 8.40
N ALA A 551 22.05 -14.47 8.80
CA ALA A 551 20.66 -14.74 8.44
C ALA A 551 19.69 -13.71 9.05
N VAL A 552 19.98 -13.22 10.27
CA VAL A 552 19.22 -12.13 10.92
C VAL A 552 19.50 -10.81 10.20
N MET A 553 20.77 -10.48 9.96
CA MET A 553 21.16 -9.26 9.27
C MET A 553 20.51 -9.18 7.88
N ARG A 554 20.54 -10.27 7.11
CA ARG A 554 19.91 -10.36 5.79
C ARG A 554 18.38 -10.19 5.86
N LYS A 555 17.72 -10.79 6.87
CA LYS A 555 16.27 -10.70 7.05
C LYS A 555 15.80 -9.28 7.35
N TYR A 556 16.54 -8.56 8.19
CA TYR A 556 16.16 -7.23 8.67
C TYR A 556 16.92 -6.08 7.98
N GLY A 557 17.80 -6.38 7.00
CA GLY A 557 18.48 -5.39 6.18
C GLY A 557 19.63 -4.65 6.87
N PHE A 558 20.24 -5.24 7.92
CA PHE A 558 21.39 -4.64 8.62
C PHE A 558 22.73 -5.05 7.98
N ARG A 559 23.72 -4.15 8.05
CA ARG A 559 25.07 -4.36 7.50
C ARG A 559 26.00 -5.08 8.47
N ASP A 560 25.80 -4.89 9.77
CA ASP A 560 26.63 -5.43 10.84
C ASP A 560 25.77 -5.84 12.04
N TRP A 561 26.29 -6.74 12.86
CA TRP A 561 25.61 -7.26 14.05
C TRP A 561 25.42 -6.20 15.14
N ASP A 562 26.37 -5.26 15.27
CA ASP A 562 26.27 -4.15 16.20
C ASP A 562 25.05 -3.26 15.89
N SER A 563 24.73 -3.08 14.62
CA SER A 563 23.52 -2.35 14.20
C SER A 563 22.23 -3.09 14.58
N VAL A 564 22.22 -4.44 14.55
CA VAL A 564 21.08 -5.24 15.06
C VAL A 564 20.95 -5.05 16.58
N LEU A 565 22.04 -5.12 17.32
CA LEU A 565 22.05 -4.92 18.78
C LEU A 565 21.62 -3.48 19.13
N ALA A 566 22.12 -2.48 18.42
CA ALA A 566 21.70 -1.10 18.61
C ALA A 566 20.19 -0.93 18.34
N ALA A 567 19.64 -1.61 17.32
CA ALA A 567 18.20 -1.60 17.00
C ALA A 567 17.36 -2.20 18.14
N ILE A 568 17.82 -3.27 18.77
CA ILE A 568 17.18 -3.84 19.98
C ILE A 568 17.25 -2.83 21.13
N GLY A 569 18.41 -2.23 21.37
CA GLY A 569 18.65 -1.34 22.52
C GLY A 569 17.81 -0.06 22.51
N HIS A 570 17.49 0.49 21.33
CA HIS A 570 16.58 1.63 21.21
C HIS A 570 15.11 1.26 21.00
N GLY A 571 14.78 -0.06 20.93
CA GLY A 571 13.40 -0.55 20.79
C GLY A 571 12.87 -0.63 19.34
N GLY A 572 13.72 -0.43 18.34
CA GLY A 572 13.37 -0.54 16.92
C GLY A 572 13.24 -1.98 16.41
N LEU A 573 13.81 -2.94 17.14
CA LEU A 573 13.70 -4.38 16.86
C LEU A 573 13.47 -5.11 18.18
N LYS A 574 12.47 -5.99 18.21
CA LYS A 574 12.17 -6.77 19.44
C LYS A 574 13.16 -7.93 19.58
N GLU A 575 13.69 -8.11 20.78
CA GLU A 575 14.61 -9.19 21.15
C GLU A 575 14.06 -10.58 20.82
N GLY A 576 12.73 -10.77 20.96
CA GLY A 576 12.06 -12.04 20.64
C GLY A 576 12.07 -12.38 19.16
N GLN A 577 11.99 -11.39 18.27
CA GLN A 577 12.04 -11.60 16.81
C GLN A 577 13.44 -12.05 16.38
N VAL A 578 14.48 -11.44 16.97
CA VAL A 578 15.88 -11.79 16.69
C VAL A 578 16.20 -13.19 17.22
N LEU A 579 15.85 -13.46 18.48
CA LEU A 579 16.12 -14.78 19.08
C LEU A 579 15.40 -15.92 18.32
N ASN A 580 14.13 -15.73 17.98
CA ASN A 580 13.37 -16.73 17.23
C ASN A 580 14.01 -16.99 15.84
N LYS A 581 14.52 -15.96 15.18
CA LYS A 581 15.19 -16.12 13.87
C LYS A 581 16.53 -16.84 14.01
N LEU A 582 17.31 -16.52 15.03
CA LEU A 582 18.56 -17.25 15.35
C LEU A 582 18.29 -18.75 15.60
N ILE A 583 17.26 -19.06 16.41
CA ILE A 583 16.86 -20.44 16.72
C ILE A 583 16.37 -21.16 15.45
N GLU A 584 15.49 -20.53 14.66
CA GLU A 584 15.00 -21.10 13.40
C GLU A 584 16.16 -21.46 12.44
N THR A 585 17.14 -20.57 12.33
CA THR A 585 18.30 -20.80 11.46
C THR A 585 19.19 -21.94 11.98
N TYR A 586 19.39 -21.98 13.31
CA TYR A 586 20.11 -23.07 13.97
C TYR A 586 19.41 -24.42 13.76
N GLU A 587 18.10 -24.49 13.98
CA GLU A 587 17.32 -25.73 13.82
C GLU A 587 17.27 -26.21 12.38
N LYS A 588 17.19 -25.31 11.39
CA LYS A 588 17.25 -25.68 9.97
C LYS A 588 18.56 -26.38 9.58
N GLN A 589 19.67 -25.97 10.17
CA GLN A 589 20.99 -26.56 9.88
C GLN A 589 21.27 -27.84 10.67
N HIS A 590 20.60 -28.02 11.81
CA HIS A 590 20.82 -29.20 12.67
C HIS A 590 19.68 -30.23 12.56
N LYS A 591 18.68 -30.00 11.70
CA LYS A 591 17.74 -31.07 11.31
C LYS A 591 18.49 -32.10 10.51
N LYS A 592 18.80 -33.25 11.17
CA LYS A 592 19.07 -34.48 10.46
C LYS A 592 17.86 -34.79 9.58
N GLU A 593 18.07 -35.03 8.29
CA GLU A 593 17.05 -35.59 7.40
C GLU A 593 16.62 -36.93 7.98
N ILE A 594 15.45 -37.00 8.54
CA ILE A 594 14.79 -38.26 8.88
C ILE A 594 14.21 -38.76 7.57
N THR A 595 14.76 -39.81 7.02
CA THR A 595 14.26 -40.47 5.81
C THR A 595 12.92 -41.13 6.10
N ASP A 596 12.02 -41.18 5.10
CA ASP A 596 10.69 -41.77 5.20
C ASP A 596 10.69 -43.23 5.68
N GLU A 597 11.80 -43.96 5.51
CA GLU A 597 12.01 -45.32 6.00
C GLU A 597 12.09 -45.39 7.54
N GLN A 598 12.67 -44.40 8.21
CA GLN A 598 12.77 -44.37 9.67
C GLN A 598 11.41 -44.02 10.33
N VAL A 599 10.52 -43.38 9.62
CA VAL A 599 9.15 -43.07 10.10
C VAL A 599 8.27 -44.32 10.04
N LEU A 600 8.48 -45.18 9.04
CA LEU A 600 7.75 -46.46 8.87
C LEU A 600 8.20 -47.54 9.87
N GLU A 601 9.47 -47.58 10.24
CA GLU A 601 9.98 -48.53 11.28
C GLU A 601 9.52 -48.16 12.68
N ALA A 602 9.31 -46.86 13.00
CA ALA A 602 8.80 -46.43 14.29
C ALA A 602 7.29 -46.69 14.50
N ALA A 603 6.56 -46.92 13.40
CA ALA A 603 5.11 -47.20 13.46
C ALA A 603 4.75 -48.68 13.65
N SER A 604 5.71 -49.60 13.55
CA SER A 604 5.46 -51.07 13.60
C SER A 604 5.91 -51.78 14.88
N GLY A 605 6.42 -51.08 15.89
CA GLY A 605 6.96 -51.70 17.13
C GLY A 605 6.10 -51.48 18.35
N GLU A 606 5.29 -52.49 18.73
CA GLU A 606 4.69 -52.61 20.06
C GLU A 606 5.79 -52.70 21.13
N LYS A 607 6.03 -51.60 21.87
CA LYS A 607 6.61 -51.65 23.23
C LYS A 607 6.12 -50.50 24.06
N VAL A 608 5.34 -50.82 25.08
CA VAL A 608 4.91 -49.95 26.18
C VAL A 608 6.14 -49.46 26.95
N LEU A 609 6.40 -48.14 26.91
CA LEU A 609 7.39 -47.48 27.73
C LEU A 609 6.74 -46.30 28.51
N PRO A 610 7.28 -45.87 29.65
CA PRO A 610 6.56 -45.07 30.63
C PRO A 610 6.30 -43.62 30.14
N VAL A 611 5.14 -43.11 30.58
CA VAL A 611 4.59 -41.80 30.27
C VAL A 611 5.54 -40.67 30.64
N GLY A 612 6.07 -39.95 29.63
CA GLY A 612 6.79 -38.71 29.83
C GLY A 612 5.82 -37.53 29.92
N LYS A 613 6.00 -36.63 30.91
CA LYS A 613 5.15 -35.48 31.19
C LYS A 613 5.14 -34.51 30.02
N SER A 614 3.98 -34.33 29.35
CA SER A 614 3.77 -33.26 28.38
C SER A 614 3.51 -31.92 29.08
N LYS A 615 4.10 -30.82 28.62
CA LYS A 615 3.85 -29.46 29.08
C LYS A 615 2.47 -28.96 28.60
N GLY A 616 1.37 -29.41 29.23
CA GLY A 616 0.04 -28.95 28.84
C GLY A 616 -1.11 -29.82 29.37
N GLY A 617 -0.84 -30.85 30.17
CA GLY A 617 -1.89 -31.67 30.80
C GLY A 617 -2.76 -32.48 29.83
N ILE A 618 -2.27 -32.79 28.61
CA ILE A 618 -2.98 -33.59 27.60
C ILE A 618 -2.13 -34.78 27.19
N VAL A 619 -2.75 -35.94 27.12
CA VAL A 619 -2.20 -37.18 26.56
C VAL A 619 -2.81 -37.43 25.20
N VAL A 620 -1.97 -37.57 24.19
CA VAL A 620 -2.36 -37.94 22.82
C VAL A 620 -2.01 -39.40 22.62
N ARG A 621 -2.99 -40.23 22.30
CA ARG A 621 -2.75 -41.69 22.11
C ARG A 621 -1.89 -41.92 20.88
N GLY A 622 -0.78 -42.64 21.06
CA GLY A 622 0.08 -43.11 19.97
C GLY A 622 1.27 -42.24 19.58
N ILE A 623 1.44 -41.06 20.19
CA ILE A 623 2.54 -40.14 19.81
C ILE A 623 3.17 -39.53 21.07
N HIS A 624 4.48 -39.77 21.27
CA HIS A 624 5.25 -39.15 22.35
C HIS A 624 6.05 -37.96 21.83
N ASP A 625 6.20 -36.93 22.66
CA ASP A 625 7.00 -35.71 22.38
C ASP A 625 6.52 -34.80 21.23
N VAL A 626 5.23 -34.68 21.02
CA VAL A 626 4.67 -33.78 20.02
C VAL A 626 4.28 -32.42 20.64
N ALA A 627 4.57 -31.35 19.91
CA ALA A 627 4.10 -30.02 20.29
C ALA A 627 2.58 -29.97 20.20
N VAL A 628 1.92 -29.90 21.35
CA VAL A 628 0.46 -29.77 21.48
C VAL A 628 0.09 -28.28 21.57
N ARG A 629 -0.94 -27.87 20.84
CA ARG A 629 -1.48 -26.50 20.86
C ARG A 629 -2.98 -26.54 20.97
N PHE A 630 -3.55 -25.61 21.75
CA PHE A 630 -5.00 -25.42 21.78
C PHE A 630 -5.47 -24.63 20.55
N SER A 631 -6.59 -25.06 19.98
CA SER A 631 -7.21 -24.36 18.86
C SER A 631 -7.84 -23.05 19.33
N LYS A 632 -7.69 -22.00 18.55
CA LYS A 632 -8.33 -20.70 18.82
C LYS A 632 -9.81 -20.66 18.44
N CYS A 633 -10.26 -21.58 17.63
CA CYS A 633 -11.64 -21.59 17.14
C CYS A 633 -12.66 -22.07 18.18
N CYS A 634 -12.27 -23.00 19.06
CA CYS A 634 -13.18 -23.56 20.07
C CYS A 634 -12.67 -23.47 21.52
N ASN A 635 -11.44 -23.01 21.73
CA ASN A 635 -10.80 -22.80 23.03
C ASN A 635 -11.11 -23.91 24.04
N PRO A 636 -10.59 -25.15 23.86
CA PRO A 636 -10.87 -26.27 24.74
C PRO A 636 -10.30 -26.03 26.14
N ILE A 637 -11.05 -26.41 27.17
CA ILE A 637 -10.67 -26.29 28.58
C ILE A 637 -10.77 -27.64 29.29
N PRO A 638 -10.11 -27.85 30.42
CA PRO A 638 -10.22 -29.10 31.19
C PRO A 638 -11.67 -29.46 31.52
N GLY A 639 -12.03 -30.73 31.18
CA GLY A 639 -13.40 -31.22 31.27
C GLY A 639 -14.20 -31.20 29.98
N ASP A 640 -13.69 -30.60 28.92
CA ASP A 640 -14.26 -30.73 27.55
C ASP A 640 -13.85 -32.08 26.93
N GLU A 641 -14.73 -32.65 26.11
CA GLU A 641 -14.34 -33.74 25.20
C GLU A 641 -13.48 -33.18 24.06
N ILE A 642 -12.28 -33.72 23.90
CA ILE A 642 -11.28 -33.18 22.98
C ILE A 642 -10.81 -34.21 21.95
N VAL A 643 -10.34 -33.69 20.82
CA VAL A 643 -9.74 -34.45 19.74
C VAL A 643 -8.50 -33.71 19.22
N GLY A 644 -7.45 -34.45 18.90
CA GLY A 644 -6.25 -33.91 18.29
C GLY A 644 -6.36 -33.91 16.76
N PHE A 645 -5.95 -32.82 16.12
CA PHE A 645 -5.81 -32.74 14.67
C PHE A 645 -4.33 -32.59 14.31
N VAL A 646 -3.78 -33.52 13.56
CA VAL A 646 -2.38 -33.53 13.13
C VAL A 646 -2.17 -32.51 12.02
N THR A 647 -1.40 -31.46 12.31
CA THR A 647 -1.07 -30.39 11.35
C THR A 647 0.27 -30.65 10.68
N ARG A 648 0.35 -30.48 9.35
CA ARG A 648 1.60 -30.69 8.60
C ARG A 648 2.71 -29.74 9.10
N GLY A 649 3.73 -30.29 9.76
CA GLY A 649 4.92 -29.56 10.22
C GLY A 649 4.73 -28.69 11.47
N ARG A 650 3.57 -28.72 12.19
CA ARG A 650 3.30 -27.86 13.36
C ARG A 650 2.84 -28.61 14.61
N GLY A 651 2.86 -29.96 14.62
CA GLY A 651 2.41 -30.78 15.76
C GLY A 651 0.88 -31.00 15.75
N VAL A 652 0.30 -31.26 16.94
CA VAL A 652 -1.10 -31.57 17.12
C VAL A 652 -1.84 -30.36 17.67
N THR A 653 -2.95 -29.99 17.01
CA THR A 653 -3.87 -28.95 17.49
C THR A 653 -5.08 -29.63 18.16
N ILE A 654 -5.34 -29.28 19.41
CA ILE A 654 -6.45 -29.82 20.19
C ILE A 654 -7.69 -28.98 19.96
N HIS A 655 -8.76 -29.67 19.56
CA HIS A 655 -10.08 -29.10 19.38
C HIS A 655 -11.09 -29.79 20.31
N ARG A 656 -12.20 -29.16 20.56
CA ARG A 656 -13.38 -29.81 21.13
C ARG A 656 -14.01 -30.71 20.07
N THR A 657 -14.63 -31.81 20.48
CA THR A 657 -15.31 -32.74 19.57
C THR A 657 -16.52 -32.10 18.88
N ASP A 658 -17.17 -31.10 19.50
CA ASP A 658 -18.31 -30.35 18.95
C ASP A 658 -17.91 -29.11 18.12
N CYS A 659 -16.62 -28.92 17.86
CA CYS A 659 -16.12 -27.79 17.04
C CYS A 659 -16.60 -27.89 15.59
N VAL A 660 -17.17 -26.80 15.06
CA VAL A 660 -17.68 -26.72 13.66
C VAL A 660 -16.59 -27.09 12.65
N ASN A 661 -15.34 -26.68 12.91
CA ASN A 661 -14.21 -26.99 12.03
C ASN A 661 -13.82 -28.48 12.06
N VAL A 662 -14.10 -29.21 13.14
CA VAL A 662 -13.90 -30.67 13.23
C VAL A 662 -15.07 -31.42 12.59
N LEU A 663 -16.30 -30.97 12.86
CA LEU A 663 -17.50 -31.60 12.32
C LEU A 663 -17.59 -31.51 10.80
N ASN A 664 -17.12 -30.39 10.21
CA ASN A 664 -17.14 -30.13 8.77
C ASN A 664 -15.85 -30.57 8.04
N LEU A 665 -14.97 -31.34 8.67
CA LEU A 665 -13.77 -31.87 8.01
C LEU A 665 -14.13 -32.79 6.85
N PRO A 666 -13.53 -32.58 5.65
CA PRO A 666 -13.66 -33.52 4.53
C PRO A 666 -13.20 -34.92 4.92
N GLU A 667 -13.78 -35.95 4.32
CA GLU A 667 -13.49 -37.36 4.64
C GLU A 667 -12.00 -37.72 4.46
N SER A 668 -11.33 -37.08 3.49
CA SER A 668 -9.89 -37.20 3.25
C SER A 668 -9.01 -36.64 4.36
N GLU A 669 -9.53 -35.72 5.17
CA GLU A 669 -8.79 -35.08 6.28
C GLU A 669 -9.13 -35.70 7.65
N ARG A 670 -10.20 -36.50 7.74
CA ARG A 670 -10.61 -37.20 8.98
C ARG A 670 -9.56 -38.20 9.47
N ALA A 671 -8.79 -38.80 8.56
CA ALA A 671 -7.68 -39.69 8.90
C ALA A 671 -6.56 -39.00 9.70
N ARG A 672 -6.60 -37.67 9.84
CA ARG A 672 -5.63 -36.87 10.63
C ARG A 672 -6.13 -36.57 12.04
N LEU A 673 -7.35 -37.02 12.40
CA LEU A 673 -7.87 -36.92 13.75
C LEU A 673 -7.26 -38.04 14.59
N ILE A 674 -6.85 -37.73 15.81
CA ILE A 674 -6.26 -38.64 16.79
C ILE A 674 -6.92 -38.43 18.14
N ASP A 675 -7.04 -39.50 18.92
CA ASP A 675 -7.63 -39.43 20.26
C ASP A 675 -6.72 -38.63 21.18
N ALA A 676 -7.35 -37.68 21.90
CA ALA A 676 -6.69 -36.85 22.90
C ALA A 676 -7.53 -36.83 24.19
N GLU A 677 -6.89 -36.91 25.34
CA GLU A 677 -7.53 -36.94 26.64
C GLU A 677 -6.82 -35.98 27.61
N TRP A 678 -7.58 -35.35 28.52
CA TRP A 678 -7.02 -34.57 29.61
C TRP A 678 -6.36 -35.48 30.63
N GLN A 679 -5.18 -35.13 31.12
CA GLN A 679 -4.49 -35.87 32.18
C GLN A 679 -5.15 -35.56 33.52
N ALA A 680 -5.46 -36.60 34.28
CA ALA A 680 -6.28 -36.52 35.53
C ALA A 680 -5.63 -35.77 36.71
N GLU A 681 -4.39 -35.30 36.61
CA GLU A 681 -3.67 -34.62 37.69
C GLU A 681 -2.94 -33.37 37.18
N ASP A 682 -3.62 -32.22 37.18
CA ASP A 682 -2.97 -30.95 37.50
C ASP A 682 -4.01 -29.97 38.10
N ASN A 683 -4.25 -30.08 39.40
CA ASN A 683 -4.97 -29.11 40.24
C ASN A 683 -4.13 -27.83 40.47
N GLY A 684 -3.36 -27.40 39.54
CA GLY A 684 -2.44 -26.28 39.66
C GLY A 684 -2.79 -25.10 38.79
N GLY A 685 -3.79 -24.29 39.20
CA GLY A 685 -3.79 -22.85 38.94
C GLY A 685 -3.75 -22.28 37.49
N SER A 686 -3.84 -23.11 36.46
CA SER A 686 -3.87 -22.60 35.06
C SER A 686 -5.24 -22.02 34.72
N LEU A 687 -5.28 -20.80 34.24
CA LEU A 687 -6.47 -20.12 33.73
C LEU A 687 -6.62 -20.33 32.25
N TYR A 688 -7.85 -20.57 31.78
CA TYR A 688 -8.20 -20.81 30.40
C TYR A 688 -9.24 -19.78 29.94
N THR A 689 -8.94 -19.05 28.90
CA THR A 689 -9.81 -18.00 28.37
C THR A 689 -10.96 -18.60 27.57
N VAL A 690 -12.20 -18.27 27.93
CA VAL A 690 -13.42 -18.68 27.25
C VAL A 690 -14.25 -17.49 26.82
N GLU A 691 -15.05 -17.68 25.76
CA GLU A 691 -16.00 -16.70 25.26
C GLU A 691 -17.40 -17.30 25.23
N ILE A 692 -18.38 -16.59 25.78
CA ILE A 692 -19.80 -16.92 25.71
C ILE A 692 -20.58 -15.78 25.03
N SER A 693 -21.55 -16.13 24.21
CA SER A 693 -22.53 -15.20 23.63
C SER A 693 -23.87 -15.35 24.33
N VAL A 694 -24.31 -14.30 25.00
CA VAL A 694 -25.60 -14.24 25.71
C VAL A 694 -26.60 -13.52 24.82
N TYR A 695 -27.68 -14.19 24.45
CA TYR A 695 -28.80 -13.63 23.71
C TYR A 695 -29.92 -13.30 24.68
N ALA A 696 -30.40 -12.05 24.65
CA ALA A 696 -31.41 -11.57 25.59
C ALA A 696 -32.36 -10.56 24.95
N ASN A 697 -33.53 -10.35 25.53
CA ASN A 697 -34.37 -9.21 25.23
C ASN A 697 -33.75 -7.97 25.88
N ASN A 698 -33.54 -6.90 25.09
CA ASN A 698 -32.89 -5.70 25.59
C ASN A 698 -33.79 -4.95 26.57
N ARG A 699 -33.27 -4.66 27.76
CA ARG A 699 -33.90 -3.83 28.78
C ARG A 699 -32.88 -3.00 29.53
N THR A 700 -33.36 -1.95 30.18
CA THR A 700 -32.52 -1.13 31.07
C THR A 700 -32.02 -1.99 32.23
N GLY A 701 -30.70 -1.92 32.51
CA GLY A 701 -30.06 -2.67 33.60
C GLY A 701 -29.57 -4.09 33.21
N LEU A 702 -29.90 -4.64 32.05
CA LEU A 702 -29.49 -5.99 31.63
C LEU A 702 -27.97 -6.20 31.73
N LEU A 703 -27.18 -5.25 31.27
CA LEU A 703 -25.72 -5.31 31.29
C LEU A 703 -25.18 -5.31 32.73
N VAL A 704 -25.80 -4.51 33.60
CA VAL A 704 -25.45 -4.42 35.05
C VAL A 704 -25.72 -5.75 35.73
N ASP A 705 -26.88 -6.37 35.47
CA ASP A 705 -27.25 -7.64 36.06
C ASP A 705 -26.30 -8.78 35.66
N ILE A 706 -25.92 -8.81 34.36
CA ILE A 706 -24.94 -9.80 33.90
C ILE A 706 -23.56 -9.53 34.46
N SER A 707 -23.07 -8.28 34.45
CA SER A 707 -21.72 -7.95 35.01
C SER A 707 -21.60 -8.20 36.49
N LYS A 708 -22.69 -8.05 37.23
CA LYS A 708 -22.74 -8.28 38.69
C LYS A 708 -22.39 -9.74 39.01
N ILE A 709 -22.81 -10.72 38.22
CA ILE A 709 -22.52 -12.14 38.39
C ILE A 709 -21.00 -12.41 38.41
N PHE A 710 -20.28 -11.79 37.46
CA PHE A 710 -18.83 -11.92 37.39
C PHE A 710 -18.11 -11.19 38.52
N THR A 711 -18.60 -10.01 38.93
CA THR A 711 -18.05 -9.23 40.04
C THR A 711 -18.23 -9.96 41.39
N GLU A 712 -19.40 -10.54 41.65
CA GLU A 712 -19.67 -11.30 42.86
C GLU A 712 -18.78 -12.54 43.03
N ARG A 713 -18.36 -13.12 41.89
CA ARG A 713 -17.45 -14.27 41.86
C ARG A 713 -15.98 -13.90 41.79
N LYS A 714 -15.64 -12.61 41.71
CA LYS A 714 -14.28 -12.09 41.54
C LYS A 714 -13.61 -12.62 40.28
N ILE A 715 -14.39 -12.76 39.16
CA ILE A 715 -13.90 -13.20 37.89
C ILE A 715 -13.55 -11.97 37.06
N ASP A 716 -12.31 -11.89 36.60
CA ASP A 716 -11.86 -10.79 35.73
C ASP A 716 -12.40 -10.99 34.33
N LEU A 717 -13.03 -9.92 33.81
CA LEU A 717 -13.53 -9.89 32.42
C LEU A 717 -12.43 -9.38 31.48
N ALA A 718 -12.01 -10.19 30.53
CA ALA A 718 -11.03 -9.80 29.51
C ALA A 718 -11.66 -8.89 28.44
N ALA A 719 -12.90 -9.15 28.04
CA ALA A 719 -13.66 -8.32 27.11
C ALA A 719 -15.16 -8.51 27.28
N MET A 720 -15.94 -7.46 26.95
CA MET A 720 -17.40 -7.52 26.89
C MET A 720 -17.87 -6.63 25.74
N ASN A 721 -18.53 -7.22 24.73
CA ASN A 721 -19.09 -6.54 23.57
C ASN A 721 -20.61 -6.67 23.57
N VAL A 722 -21.29 -5.55 23.41
CA VAL A 722 -22.76 -5.53 23.41
C VAL A 722 -23.28 -4.99 22.07
N ARG A 723 -24.19 -5.71 21.46
CA ARG A 723 -24.87 -5.31 20.21
C ARG A 723 -26.37 -5.40 20.44
N THR A 724 -27.09 -4.33 20.12
CA THR A 724 -28.54 -4.29 20.20
C THR A 724 -29.15 -4.21 18.79
N SER A 725 -30.21 -4.97 18.57
CA SER A 725 -30.97 -4.97 17.34
C SER A 725 -32.14 -3.95 17.42
N LYS A 726 -32.58 -3.43 16.28
CA LYS A 726 -33.78 -2.58 16.19
C LYS A 726 -35.07 -3.34 16.59
N GLN A 727 -35.02 -4.66 16.69
CA GLN A 727 -36.11 -5.53 17.09
C GLN A 727 -36.19 -5.77 18.60
N GLY A 728 -35.37 -5.06 19.41
CA GLY A 728 -35.40 -5.16 20.86
C GLY A 728 -34.61 -6.35 21.42
N THR A 729 -33.78 -7.02 20.65
CA THR A 729 -32.88 -8.08 21.14
C THR A 729 -31.47 -7.55 21.39
N ALA A 730 -30.75 -8.12 22.34
CA ALA A 730 -29.36 -7.84 22.67
C ALA A 730 -28.52 -9.12 22.53
N SER A 731 -27.34 -9.02 21.94
CA SER A 731 -26.28 -10.04 21.96
C SER A 731 -25.10 -9.47 22.75
N ILE A 732 -24.66 -10.19 23.76
CA ILE A 732 -23.58 -9.80 24.66
C ILE A 732 -22.52 -10.87 24.62
N ASP A 733 -21.36 -10.56 24.01
CA ASP A 733 -20.22 -11.46 23.94
C ASP A 733 -19.32 -11.15 25.15
N VAL A 734 -19.06 -12.14 25.99
CA VAL A 734 -18.29 -12.00 27.22
C VAL A 734 -17.10 -12.95 27.20
N THR A 735 -15.89 -12.39 27.35
CA THR A 735 -14.64 -13.16 27.40
C THR A 735 -14.06 -13.07 28.83
N PHE A 736 -13.77 -14.20 29.42
CA PHE A 736 -13.26 -14.31 30.78
C PHE A 736 -12.45 -15.60 30.99
N ASP A 737 -11.73 -15.69 32.09
CA ASP A 737 -10.88 -16.82 32.42
C ASP A 737 -11.54 -17.76 33.44
N VAL A 738 -11.40 -19.09 33.22
CA VAL A 738 -11.90 -20.17 34.09
C VAL A 738 -10.85 -21.27 34.27
N HIS A 739 -10.98 -22.08 35.28
CA HIS A 739 -10.09 -23.21 35.55
C HIS A 739 -10.52 -24.49 34.82
N ASN A 740 -11.84 -24.72 34.71
CA ASN A 740 -12.39 -25.93 34.11
C ASN A 740 -13.84 -25.73 33.63
N ASN A 741 -14.40 -26.78 33.00
CA ASN A 741 -15.76 -26.80 32.49
C ASN A 741 -16.85 -26.73 33.56
N GLU A 742 -16.59 -27.23 34.78
CA GLU A 742 -17.56 -27.17 35.90
C GLU A 742 -17.76 -25.71 36.34
N GLU A 743 -16.68 -24.96 36.48
CA GLU A 743 -16.73 -23.53 36.77
C GLU A 743 -17.48 -22.74 35.71
N LEU A 744 -17.16 -23.00 34.42
CA LEU A 744 -17.84 -22.38 33.28
C LEU A 744 -19.35 -22.66 33.33
N ASN A 745 -19.76 -23.92 33.50
CA ASN A 745 -21.16 -24.29 33.55
C ASN A 745 -21.90 -23.63 34.73
N SER A 746 -21.26 -23.51 35.87
CA SER A 746 -21.83 -22.82 37.04
C SER A 746 -22.04 -21.31 36.78
N ILE A 747 -21.21 -20.69 35.93
CA ILE A 747 -21.39 -19.29 35.51
C ILE A 747 -22.53 -19.19 34.51
N ILE A 748 -22.56 -20.08 33.50
CA ILE A 748 -23.61 -20.12 32.48
C ILE A 748 -24.99 -20.28 33.11
N GLU A 749 -25.14 -21.19 34.06
CA GLU A 749 -26.42 -21.42 34.78
C GLU A 749 -26.90 -20.17 35.52
N LYS A 750 -25.98 -19.38 36.15
CA LYS A 750 -26.36 -18.14 36.83
C LYS A 750 -26.72 -17.02 35.82
N VAL A 751 -25.98 -16.90 34.74
CA VAL A 751 -26.31 -15.91 33.67
C VAL A 751 -27.66 -16.26 33.02
N ARG A 752 -27.99 -17.56 32.90
CA ARG A 752 -29.28 -18.02 32.39
C ARG A 752 -30.47 -17.63 33.30
N GLN A 753 -30.22 -17.44 34.59
CA GLN A 753 -31.25 -17.02 35.59
C GLN A 753 -31.55 -15.51 35.50
N VAL A 754 -30.74 -14.73 34.77
CA VAL A 754 -30.99 -13.29 34.63
C VAL A 754 -32.26 -13.10 33.77
N GLU A 755 -33.20 -12.31 34.30
CA GLU A 755 -34.43 -11.98 33.63
C GLU A 755 -34.14 -11.35 32.24
N SER A 756 -34.81 -11.85 31.22
CA SER A 756 -34.67 -11.47 29.80
C SER A 756 -33.59 -12.20 29.03
N VAL A 757 -32.75 -13.05 29.61
CA VAL A 757 -31.84 -13.93 28.89
C VAL A 757 -32.65 -15.03 28.19
N ILE A 758 -32.42 -15.20 26.90
CA ILE A 758 -33.13 -16.17 26.02
C ILE A 758 -32.28 -17.43 25.85
N ASP A 759 -30.98 -17.23 25.51
CA ASP A 759 -30.08 -18.34 25.23
C ASP A 759 -28.64 -17.91 25.52
N ILE A 760 -27.78 -18.88 25.85
CA ILE A 760 -26.35 -18.69 26.04
C ILE A 760 -25.61 -19.74 25.24
N GLN A 761 -24.71 -19.31 24.36
CA GLN A 761 -23.89 -20.18 23.55
C GLN A 761 -22.41 -19.93 23.84
N ARG A 762 -21.66 -21.01 24.00
CA ARG A 762 -20.21 -20.94 24.00
C ARG A 762 -19.72 -20.91 22.54
N SER A 763 -18.71 -20.13 22.24
CA SER A 763 -18.11 -20.05 20.89
C SER A 763 -17.79 -21.46 20.36
N ARG A 764 -18.33 -21.79 19.18
CA ARG A 764 -18.15 -23.09 18.52
C ARG A 764 -17.13 -23.05 17.38
N GLY A 765 -16.45 -21.93 17.16
CA GLY A 765 -15.46 -21.73 16.11
C GLY A 765 -15.93 -20.91 14.93
#